data_928ec9176644688b101c9dc494f73b1c
#
_entry.id   928ec9176644688b101c9dc494f73b1c
#
_cell.length_a   1.000
_cell.length_b   1.000
_cell.length_c   1.000
_cell.angle_alpha   90.00
_cell.angle_beta   90.00
_cell.angle_gamma   90.00
#
_symmetry.space_group_name_H-M   'P 1'
#
loop_
_entity.id
_entity.type
_entity.pdbx_description
1 polymer ?
#
loop_
_entity_poly.entity_id
_entity_poly.type
_entity_poly.pdbx_seq_one_letter_code
_entity_poly.pdbx_strand_id
1 'polypeptide(L)'
;KANAEEGDVESQLQAAMVYLADGNADQFEVYMEKALHLDPANPTGLKLLATANFKSENYQEAARLFIQAAAVFPEDVEMLLAMGVCFHHLKDRETAAACFKQALEVDPYNQIASENLLVLENEQSVQPDSPIEDNLAPAIKSGSIKDAQKLLSKEQHLEAWNASVEAINQRPFHPDAYLLLAEIALSAGDEVKAKSCLEDLIQLTPKWPIAIETLDSLRAQSDLKTSGIEWPELPPINQNRLSICMIVKDEEQFIGRCLESVKSVANQIVVVDTGSTDQTEAIAKSHGAEVHHFEWCDDFAAARNFALEHVRGDWILVLDADEVLTQKGREGIYQDMKTQNVLGHRIRCEHLEPNESGGYKLMADAWHYIPRLVRNAPGLHFTGIIHEEIFSSAVVRMEDWEMEISFGQTQIDHYGYAPNIKKDRNKIERNITLLERALKDQPDSPNLLISYALDLYNQGDIEAALDKKREAFNLLAKHPSKVVSPEVRERLISVFCNLLLQSELYDEAIEVGESQLAKDCGPTASILYMYALALVKTGKIEEAIKALRECLSKEHEGSYCAQFFGGAHGGSTTVHNLLADCLAKTDRHDEALSEYKLAVEAEPGNTSIRYGYARFLSNIGQPEEAIQALHESIKNGSIDCSLWSLGSQIVNAQMSDSEIAMHWTQCAVEECCNHPEAQKQRGVALLTVGRFEEALSYFEKAPQNTVTAAAKILCQLILNKATTSVDTDKETDISTAFINWYRRLLEYGNESAVKSINDKASSLKNILPTANQILIEALLEK
;
A
#
# COMPACT_ATOMS: atom_id res chain seq x y z
N LYS A 1 -38.23 -14.98 -18.93
CA LYS A 1 -38.63 -15.74 -20.11
C LYS A 1 -40.17 -15.68 -20.35
N ALA A 2 -41.01 -15.83 -19.34
CA ALA A 2 -42.50 -15.85 -19.50
C ALA A 2 -43.09 -14.47 -19.88
N ASN A 3 -42.44 -13.35 -19.53
CA ASN A 3 -42.98 -11.99 -19.79
C ASN A 3 -42.60 -11.44 -21.18
N ALA A 4 -41.72 -12.11 -21.93
CA ALA A 4 -41.23 -11.64 -23.23
C ALA A 4 -42.05 -12.19 -24.42
N GLU A 5 -42.98 -13.13 -24.23
CA GLU A 5 -43.77 -13.68 -25.34
C GLU A 5 -44.89 -12.73 -25.81
N GLU A 6 -45.35 -11.78 -24.96
CA GLU A 6 -46.32 -10.72 -25.30
C GLU A 6 -45.86 -9.32 -24.84
N GLY A 7 -44.57 -9.10 -24.64
CA GLY A 7 -44.00 -7.93 -23.98
C GLY A 7 -43.84 -6.70 -24.88
N ASP A 8 -43.64 -5.54 -24.22
CA ASP A 8 -43.25 -4.28 -24.85
C ASP A 8 -41.83 -4.35 -25.44
N VAL A 9 -41.40 -3.33 -26.17
CA VAL A 9 -40.08 -3.24 -26.83
C VAL A 9 -38.93 -3.51 -25.86
N GLU A 10 -39.02 -2.99 -24.63
CA GLU A 10 -37.97 -3.09 -23.62
C GLU A 10 -37.76 -4.54 -23.13
N SER A 11 -38.88 -5.26 -22.91
CA SER A 11 -38.86 -6.68 -22.53
C SER A 11 -38.24 -7.57 -23.63
N GLN A 12 -38.55 -7.27 -24.91
CA GLN A 12 -37.94 -7.97 -26.06
C GLN A 12 -36.47 -7.70 -26.17
N LEU A 13 -36.01 -6.44 -25.98
CA LEU A 13 -34.59 -6.06 -26.01
C LEU A 13 -33.82 -6.69 -24.86
N GLN A 14 -34.36 -6.74 -23.65
CA GLN A 14 -33.74 -7.41 -22.50
C GLN A 14 -33.54 -8.91 -22.77
N ALA A 15 -34.53 -9.56 -23.38
CA ALA A 15 -34.40 -10.97 -23.77
C ALA A 15 -33.31 -11.15 -24.86
N ALA A 16 -33.28 -10.27 -25.86
CA ALA A 16 -32.24 -10.27 -26.89
C ALA A 16 -30.83 -10.08 -26.30
N MET A 17 -30.65 -9.16 -25.34
CA MET A 17 -29.37 -8.95 -24.67
C MET A 17 -28.84 -10.23 -23.97
N VAL A 18 -29.74 -10.95 -23.27
CA VAL A 18 -29.38 -12.21 -22.62
C VAL A 18 -28.90 -13.25 -23.63
N TYR A 19 -29.62 -13.41 -24.75
CA TYR A 19 -29.25 -14.37 -25.77
C TYR A 19 -28.00 -13.97 -26.57
N LEU A 20 -27.73 -12.68 -26.73
CA LEU A 20 -26.48 -12.18 -27.31
C LEU A 20 -25.28 -12.47 -26.42
N ALA A 21 -25.46 -12.35 -25.09
CA ALA A 21 -24.44 -12.70 -24.10
C ALA A 21 -24.19 -14.22 -24.03
N ASP A 22 -25.29 -15.02 -24.16
CA ASP A 22 -25.23 -16.49 -24.16
C ASP A 22 -24.74 -17.07 -25.53
N GLY A 23 -24.43 -16.23 -26.52
CA GLY A 23 -23.99 -16.67 -27.85
C GLY A 23 -25.08 -17.39 -28.67
N ASN A 24 -26.35 -17.32 -28.26
CA ASN A 24 -27.48 -18.00 -28.94
C ASN A 24 -28.07 -17.11 -30.04
N ALA A 25 -27.46 -17.16 -31.24
CA ALA A 25 -27.81 -16.31 -32.39
C ALA A 25 -29.28 -16.50 -32.83
N ASP A 26 -29.79 -17.72 -32.86
CA ASP A 26 -31.16 -18.00 -33.34
C ASP A 26 -32.22 -17.31 -32.43
N GLN A 27 -32.04 -17.40 -31.11
CA GLN A 27 -32.96 -16.76 -30.17
C GLN A 27 -32.77 -15.24 -30.14
N PHE A 28 -31.55 -14.75 -30.27
CA PHE A 28 -31.25 -13.34 -30.41
C PHE A 28 -32.00 -12.72 -31.57
N GLU A 29 -31.92 -13.31 -32.76
CA GLU A 29 -32.62 -12.82 -33.97
C GLU A 29 -34.15 -12.76 -33.77
N VAL A 30 -34.75 -13.81 -33.19
CA VAL A 30 -36.20 -13.87 -32.92
C VAL A 30 -36.66 -12.72 -32.03
N TYR A 31 -35.91 -12.41 -30.96
CA TYR A 31 -36.29 -11.33 -30.01
C TYR A 31 -35.97 -9.95 -30.57
N MET A 32 -34.90 -9.82 -31.36
CA MET A 32 -34.57 -8.59 -32.08
C MET A 32 -35.57 -8.25 -33.16
N GLU A 33 -36.03 -9.24 -33.95
CA GLU A 33 -37.07 -9.06 -34.95
C GLU A 33 -38.38 -8.57 -34.33
N LYS A 34 -38.81 -9.15 -33.19
CA LYS A 34 -39.95 -8.70 -32.43
C LYS A 34 -39.83 -7.26 -31.92
N ALA A 35 -38.63 -6.91 -31.31
CA ALA A 35 -38.40 -5.57 -30.81
C ALA A 35 -38.38 -4.52 -31.91
N LEU A 36 -37.72 -4.77 -33.02
CA LEU A 36 -37.63 -3.85 -34.18
C LEU A 36 -38.91 -3.81 -34.99
N HIS A 37 -39.76 -4.83 -34.90
CA HIS A 37 -41.12 -4.75 -35.49
C HIS A 37 -42.02 -3.78 -34.68
N LEU A 38 -41.85 -3.72 -33.37
CA LEU A 38 -42.57 -2.80 -32.48
C LEU A 38 -42.04 -1.37 -32.58
N ASP A 39 -40.73 -1.20 -32.65
CA ASP A 39 -40.04 0.09 -32.82
C ASP A 39 -38.79 -0.05 -33.70
N PRO A 40 -38.92 0.16 -35.03
CA PRO A 40 -37.81 -0.01 -35.97
C PRO A 40 -36.65 0.93 -35.80
N ALA A 41 -36.83 2.05 -35.11
CA ALA A 41 -35.82 3.07 -34.88
C ALA A 41 -35.34 3.10 -33.42
N ASN A 42 -35.63 2.06 -32.63
CA ASN A 42 -35.23 2.00 -31.23
C ASN A 42 -33.68 2.02 -31.09
N PRO A 43 -33.11 3.06 -30.45
CA PRO A 43 -31.66 3.23 -30.42
C PRO A 43 -30.92 2.08 -29.73
N THR A 44 -31.47 1.53 -28.65
CA THR A 44 -30.92 0.38 -27.93
C THR A 44 -30.97 -0.88 -28.80
N GLY A 45 -32.07 -1.06 -29.52
CA GLY A 45 -32.22 -2.16 -30.48
C GLY A 45 -31.21 -2.06 -31.62
N LEU A 46 -31.02 -0.87 -32.17
CA LEU A 46 -30.03 -0.63 -33.22
C LEU A 46 -28.60 -0.87 -32.72
N LYS A 47 -28.26 -0.42 -31.46
CA LYS A 47 -26.97 -0.68 -30.85
C LYS A 47 -26.71 -2.19 -30.67
N LEU A 48 -27.69 -2.94 -30.18
CA LEU A 48 -27.60 -4.40 -30.00
C LEU A 48 -27.38 -5.14 -31.33
N LEU A 49 -28.16 -4.76 -32.34
CA LEU A 49 -28.01 -5.36 -33.67
C LEU A 49 -26.65 -5.01 -34.31
N ALA A 50 -26.19 -3.79 -34.12
CA ALA A 50 -24.86 -3.36 -34.53
C ALA A 50 -23.76 -4.17 -33.83
N THR A 51 -23.90 -4.42 -32.51
CA THR A 51 -22.95 -5.23 -31.74
C THR A 51 -22.91 -6.68 -32.22
N ALA A 52 -24.06 -7.25 -32.53
CA ALA A 52 -24.13 -8.62 -33.10
C ALA A 52 -23.44 -8.70 -34.49
N ASN A 53 -23.71 -7.72 -35.36
CA ASN A 53 -23.01 -7.64 -36.66
C ASN A 53 -21.50 -7.42 -36.53
N PHE A 54 -21.09 -6.63 -35.52
CA PHE A 54 -19.66 -6.43 -35.21
C PHE A 54 -18.98 -7.74 -34.79
N LYS A 55 -19.62 -8.49 -33.88
CA LYS A 55 -19.11 -9.80 -33.42
C LYS A 55 -19.06 -10.83 -34.56
N SER A 56 -19.92 -10.70 -35.56
CA SER A 56 -19.95 -11.57 -36.77
C SER A 56 -19.07 -11.01 -37.90
N GLU A 57 -18.21 -10.02 -37.63
CA GLU A 57 -17.30 -9.38 -38.59
C GLU A 57 -17.99 -8.72 -39.79
N ASN A 58 -19.31 -8.50 -39.71
CA ASN A 58 -20.07 -7.76 -40.70
C ASN A 58 -19.93 -6.24 -40.48
N TYR A 59 -18.70 -5.72 -40.64
CA TYR A 59 -18.33 -4.35 -40.28
C TYR A 59 -19.12 -3.27 -41.02
N GLN A 60 -19.56 -3.56 -42.27
CA GLN A 60 -20.31 -2.60 -43.07
C GLN A 60 -21.71 -2.34 -42.47
N GLU A 61 -22.42 -3.40 -42.11
CA GLU A 61 -23.76 -3.27 -41.51
C GLU A 61 -23.65 -2.81 -40.06
N ALA A 62 -22.65 -3.27 -39.29
CA ALA A 62 -22.37 -2.80 -37.95
C ALA A 62 -22.15 -1.29 -37.93
N ALA A 63 -21.29 -0.74 -38.79
CA ALA A 63 -21.02 0.69 -38.88
C ALA A 63 -22.30 1.51 -39.17
N ARG A 64 -23.11 1.03 -40.16
CA ARG A 64 -24.37 1.67 -40.53
C ARG A 64 -25.33 1.78 -39.36
N LEU A 65 -25.46 0.71 -38.58
CA LEU A 65 -26.35 0.64 -37.43
C LEU A 65 -25.82 1.46 -36.23
N PHE A 66 -24.51 1.41 -35.97
CA PHE A 66 -23.89 2.23 -34.95
C PHE A 66 -24.03 3.73 -35.22
N ILE A 67 -23.91 4.19 -36.47
CA ILE A 67 -24.15 5.60 -36.84
C ILE A 67 -25.57 6.04 -36.43
N GLN A 68 -26.57 5.19 -36.67
CA GLN A 68 -27.95 5.49 -36.31
C GLN A 68 -28.14 5.54 -34.78
N ALA A 69 -27.50 4.62 -34.05
CA ALA A 69 -27.55 4.61 -32.59
C ALA A 69 -26.78 5.79 -31.97
N ALA A 70 -25.69 6.23 -32.60
CA ALA A 70 -24.84 7.33 -32.11
C ALA A 70 -25.57 8.68 -32.06
N ALA A 71 -26.63 8.87 -32.84
CA ALA A 71 -27.47 10.07 -32.76
C ALA A 71 -28.14 10.24 -31.40
N VAL A 72 -28.33 9.15 -30.65
CA VAL A 72 -28.95 9.15 -29.31
C VAL A 72 -27.94 8.91 -28.19
N PHE A 73 -26.86 8.17 -28.47
CA PHE A 73 -25.79 7.84 -27.51
C PHE A 73 -24.42 8.38 -27.98
N PRO A 74 -24.25 9.71 -28.13
CA PRO A 74 -23.03 10.31 -28.70
C PRO A 74 -21.79 10.15 -27.80
N GLU A 75 -21.98 9.87 -26.51
CA GLU A 75 -20.92 9.71 -25.49
C GLU A 75 -20.70 8.24 -25.09
N ASP A 76 -21.24 7.30 -25.83
CA ASP A 76 -21.05 5.87 -25.58
C ASP A 76 -19.69 5.42 -26.11
N VAL A 77 -18.70 5.34 -25.20
CA VAL A 77 -17.30 5.03 -25.54
C VAL A 77 -17.15 3.66 -26.21
N GLU A 78 -17.83 2.63 -25.69
CA GLU A 78 -17.78 1.27 -26.27
C GLU A 78 -18.29 1.26 -27.70
N MET A 79 -19.36 1.99 -27.97
CA MET A 79 -19.91 2.11 -29.30
C MET A 79 -18.99 2.90 -30.23
N LEU A 80 -18.38 4.00 -29.75
CA LEU A 80 -17.42 4.79 -30.52
C LEU A 80 -16.17 3.96 -30.87
N LEU A 81 -15.69 3.13 -29.95
CA LEU A 81 -14.59 2.19 -30.22
C LEU A 81 -14.95 1.17 -31.27
N ALA A 82 -16.12 0.53 -31.15
CA ALA A 82 -16.59 -0.45 -32.12
C ALA A 82 -16.78 0.18 -33.53
N MET A 83 -17.31 1.42 -33.58
CA MET A 83 -17.39 2.18 -34.84
C MET A 83 -16.01 2.44 -35.43
N GLY A 84 -15.05 2.88 -34.64
CA GLY A 84 -13.68 3.13 -35.06
C GLY A 84 -13.05 1.88 -35.67
N VAL A 85 -13.22 0.73 -35.02
CA VAL A 85 -12.75 -0.57 -35.51
C VAL A 85 -13.47 -0.94 -36.83
N CYS A 86 -14.78 -0.77 -36.94
CA CYS A 86 -15.52 -1.02 -38.19
C CYS A 86 -14.95 -0.20 -39.34
N PHE A 87 -14.78 1.11 -39.16
CA PHE A 87 -14.27 1.99 -40.20
C PHE A 87 -12.80 1.68 -40.56
N HIS A 88 -12.01 1.25 -39.60
CA HIS A 88 -10.64 0.78 -39.87
C HIS A 88 -10.65 -0.45 -40.81
N HIS A 89 -11.49 -1.45 -40.52
CA HIS A 89 -11.63 -2.62 -41.38
C HIS A 89 -12.20 -2.28 -42.78
N LEU A 90 -13.05 -1.26 -42.84
CA LEU A 90 -13.59 -0.74 -44.11
C LEU A 90 -12.59 0.15 -44.85
N LYS A 91 -11.38 0.34 -44.33
CA LYS A 91 -10.31 1.20 -44.86
C LYS A 91 -10.66 2.70 -44.91
N ASP A 92 -11.68 3.12 -44.19
CA ASP A 92 -12.03 4.52 -43.97
C ASP A 92 -11.31 5.05 -42.70
N ARG A 93 -10.06 5.41 -42.91
CA ARG A 93 -9.14 5.80 -41.81
C ARG A 93 -9.51 7.14 -41.18
N GLU A 94 -10.03 8.06 -41.98
CA GLU A 94 -10.40 9.40 -41.51
C GLU A 94 -11.58 9.30 -40.52
N THR A 95 -12.60 8.53 -40.88
CA THR A 95 -13.74 8.29 -39.99
C THR A 95 -13.35 7.43 -38.77
N ALA A 96 -12.48 6.42 -38.96
CA ALA A 96 -11.96 5.63 -37.83
C ALA A 96 -11.22 6.51 -36.80
N ALA A 97 -10.31 7.38 -37.29
CA ALA A 97 -9.59 8.30 -36.43
C ALA A 97 -10.52 9.29 -35.72
N ALA A 98 -11.57 9.78 -36.39
CA ALA A 98 -12.57 10.65 -35.80
C ALA A 98 -13.34 9.94 -34.65
N CYS A 99 -13.74 8.68 -34.85
CA CYS A 99 -14.40 7.88 -33.82
C CYS A 99 -13.51 7.67 -32.59
N PHE A 100 -12.23 7.32 -32.77
CA PHE A 100 -11.29 7.14 -31.67
C PHE A 100 -10.98 8.46 -30.95
N LYS A 101 -10.88 9.59 -31.67
CA LYS A 101 -10.73 10.92 -31.06
C LYS A 101 -11.95 11.31 -30.25
N GLN A 102 -13.14 11.06 -30.78
CA GLN A 102 -14.37 11.31 -30.03
C GLN A 102 -14.48 10.41 -28.80
N ALA A 103 -14.06 9.15 -28.87
CA ALA A 103 -13.96 8.27 -27.72
C ALA A 103 -12.99 8.85 -26.66
N LEU A 104 -11.87 9.45 -27.07
CA LEU A 104 -10.91 10.12 -26.19
C LEU A 104 -11.41 11.48 -25.67
N GLU A 105 -12.31 12.16 -26.37
CA GLU A 105 -12.98 13.36 -25.83
C GLU A 105 -13.94 13.01 -24.70
N VAL A 106 -14.58 11.85 -24.77
CA VAL A 106 -15.47 11.33 -23.72
C VAL A 106 -14.68 10.65 -22.60
N ASP A 107 -13.73 9.80 -22.97
CA ASP A 107 -12.81 9.09 -22.06
C ASP A 107 -11.36 9.34 -22.51
N PRO A 108 -10.72 10.41 -22.03
CA PRO A 108 -9.37 10.81 -22.44
C PRO A 108 -8.29 9.77 -22.18
N TYR A 109 -8.57 8.78 -21.35
CA TYR A 109 -7.62 7.74 -20.96
C TYR A 109 -7.95 6.38 -21.55
N ASN A 110 -8.85 6.32 -22.50
CA ASN A 110 -9.22 5.07 -23.14
C ASN A 110 -8.03 4.52 -23.95
N GLN A 111 -7.44 3.47 -23.41
CA GLN A 111 -6.24 2.86 -23.98
C GLN A 111 -6.49 2.30 -25.39
N ILE A 112 -7.66 1.65 -25.59
CA ILE A 112 -8.03 1.08 -26.89
C ILE A 112 -8.15 2.19 -27.95
N ALA A 113 -8.78 3.32 -27.59
CA ALA A 113 -8.88 4.46 -28.50
C ALA A 113 -7.51 5.06 -28.82
N SER A 114 -6.65 5.23 -27.79
CA SER A 114 -5.31 5.77 -27.93
C SER A 114 -4.42 4.88 -28.82
N GLU A 115 -4.44 3.58 -28.58
CA GLU A 115 -3.65 2.60 -29.35
C GLU A 115 -4.10 2.53 -30.80
N ASN A 116 -5.41 2.45 -31.05
CA ASN A 116 -5.95 2.41 -32.42
C ASN A 116 -5.71 3.74 -33.15
N LEU A 117 -5.81 4.88 -32.47
CA LEU A 117 -5.51 6.18 -33.06
C LEU A 117 -4.02 6.28 -33.41
N LEU A 118 -3.14 5.83 -32.52
CA LEU A 118 -1.69 5.78 -32.77
C LEU A 118 -1.35 4.87 -33.96
N VAL A 119 -2.02 3.73 -34.10
CA VAL A 119 -1.89 2.86 -35.28
C VAL A 119 -2.28 3.62 -36.53
N LEU A 120 -3.42 4.30 -36.54
CA LEU A 120 -3.88 5.08 -37.68
C LEU A 120 -2.96 6.27 -38.03
N GLU A 121 -2.43 6.99 -37.03
CA GLU A 121 -1.53 8.13 -37.23
C GLU A 121 -0.16 7.68 -37.74
N ASN A 122 0.36 6.58 -37.22
CA ASN A 122 1.62 6.00 -37.68
C ASN A 122 1.54 5.45 -39.11
N GLU A 123 0.39 4.92 -39.53
CA GLU A 123 0.16 4.52 -40.90
C GLU A 123 0.14 5.72 -41.88
N GLN A 124 -0.05 6.97 -41.43
CA GLN A 124 0.06 8.18 -42.27
C GLN A 124 1.50 8.63 -42.54
N SER A 125 2.44 8.26 -41.66
CA SER A 125 3.84 8.73 -41.70
C SER A 125 4.78 7.82 -42.46
N VAL A 126 4.32 6.69 -43.05
CA VAL A 126 5.16 5.69 -43.68
C VAL A 126 4.94 5.67 -45.19
N GLN A 127 5.95 6.10 -45.97
CA GLN A 127 6.20 5.55 -47.30
C GLN A 127 6.52 4.04 -47.16
N PRO A 128 6.19 3.18 -48.13
CA PRO A 128 6.02 1.73 -47.95
C PRO A 128 7.29 0.91 -47.78
N ASP A 129 8.31 1.36 -47.07
CA ASP A 129 9.59 0.64 -46.93
C ASP A 129 10.26 0.68 -45.55
N SER A 130 9.50 0.73 -44.44
CA SER A 130 10.08 0.35 -43.15
C SER A 130 9.03 -0.17 -42.14
N PRO A 131 9.25 -1.29 -41.47
CA PRO A 131 8.30 -1.86 -40.52
C PRO A 131 8.31 -1.06 -39.22
N ILE A 132 7.12 -0.58 -38.80
CA ILE A 132 6.88 0.19 -37.58
C ILE A 132 7.03 -0.66 -36.29
N GLU A 133 7.27 -1.93 -36.42
CA GLU A 133 7.54 -2.84 -35.28
C GLU A 133 8.86 -2.57 -34.56
N ASP A 134 9.72 -1.62 -35.02
CA ASP A 134 11.08 -1.47 -34.51
C ASP A 134 11.18 -0.61 -33.22
N ASN A 135 10.12 0.06 -32.78
CA ASN A 135 10.19 0.96 -31.61
C ASN A 135 9.61 0.41 -30.29
N LEU A 136 8.99 -0.76 -30.26
CA LEU A 136 8.65 -1.42 -29.00
C LEU A 136 9.91 -2.04 -28.39
N ALA A 137 10.10 -1.85 -27.08
CA ALA A 137 11.22 -2.47 -26.38
C ALA A 137 11.29 -3.98 -26.66
N PRO A 138 12.46 -4.55 -26.98
CA PRO A 138 12.59 -5.97 -27.31
C PRO A 138 11.97 -6.92 -26.27
N ALA A 139 11.99 -6.55 -24.98
CA ALA A 139 11.33 -7.31 -23.92
C ALA A 139 9.84 -7.49 -24.13
N ILE A 140 9.15 -6.51 -24.73
CA ILE A 140 7.70 -6.57 -25.00
C ILE A 140 7.41 -7.51 -26.18
N LYS A 141 8.34 -7.56 -27.15
CA LYS A 141 8.23 -8.43 -28.34
C LYS A 141 8.63 -9.89 -28.07
N SER A 142 9.44 -10.12 -27.03
CA SER A 142 9.95 -11.44 -26.68
C SER A 142 8.81 -12.40 -26.36
N GLY A 143 8.77 -13.54 -27.06
CA GLY A 143 7.71 -14.54 -26.95
C GLY A 143 6.46 -14.20 -27.77
N SER A 144 6.52 -13.33 -28.77
CA SER A 144 5.37 -13.02 -29.64
C SER A 144 4.99 -14.21 -30.51
N ILE A 145 3.69 -14.55 -30.55
CA ILE A 145 3.14 -15.63 -31.40
C ILE A 145 2.57 -15.12 -32.73
N LYS A 146 2.70 -13.83 -33.05
CA LYS A 146 2.13 -13.23 -34.28
C LYS A 146 2.57 -13.93 -35.56
N ASP A 147 3.85 -14.27 -35.64
CA ASP A 147 4.37 -14.99 -36.83
C ASP A 147 3.80 -16.41 -36.93
N ALA A 148 3.64 -17.10 -35.79
CA ALA A 148 3.02 -18.41 -35.76
C ALA A 148 1.54 -18.36 -36.21
N GLN A 149 0.77 -17.36 -35.74
CA GLN A 149 -0.61 -17.14 -36.18
C GLN A 149 -0.70 -16.83 -37.66
N LYS A 150 0.21 -16.01 -38.19
CA LYS A 150 0.29 -15.73 -39.65
C LYS A 150 0.66 -16.95 -40.49
N LEU A 151 1.49 -17.86 -39.98
CA LEU A 151 1.83 -19.12 -40.64
C LEU A 151 0.64 -20.09 -40.60
N LEU A 152 -0.07 -20.15 -39.46
CA LEU A 152 -1.29 -20.96 -39.35
C LEU A 152 -2.36 -20.51 -40.35
N SER A 153 -2.59 -19.20 -40.50
CA SER A 153 -3.56 -18.67 -41.49
C SER A 153 -3.23 -19.02 -42.94
N LYS A 154 -1.99 -19.47 -43.21
CA LYS A 154 -1.54 -19.98 -44.51
C LYS A 154 -1.49 -21.50 -44.55
N GLU A 155 -2.04 -22.19 -43.56
CA GLU A 155 -2.01 -23.64 -43.42
C GLU A 155 -0.60 -24.26 -43.37
N GLN A 156 0.41 -23.45 -42.98
CA GLN A 156 1.80 -23.87 -42.82
C GLN A 156 2.01 -24.44 -41.39
N HIS A 157 1.45 -25.61 -41.13
CA HIS A 157 1.31 -26.14 -39.75
C HIS A 157 2.64 -26.40 -39.05
N LEU A 158 3.65 -26.98 -39.75
CA LEU A 158 4.96 -27.26 -39.12
C LEU A 158 5.75 -26.00 -38.84
N GLU A 159 5.71 -25.02 -39.74
CA GLU A 159 6.36 -23.71 -39.55
C GLU A 159 5.69 -22.94 -38.44
N ALA A 160 4.34 -22.94 -38.35
CA ALA A 160 3.57 -22.34 -37.27
C ALA A 160 3.89 -22.99 -35.93
N TRP A 161 4.00 -24.32 -35.89
CA TRP A 161 4.40 -25.07 -34.71
C TRP A 161 5.79 -24.65 -34.20
N ASN A 162 6.78 -24.66 -35.12
CA ASN A 162 8.16 -24.26 -34.77
C ASN A 162 8.23 -22.82 -34.25
N ALA A 163 7.49 -21.88 -34.84
CA ALA A 163 7.42 -20.51 -34.40
C ALA A 163 6.79 -20.38 -32.99
N SER A 164 5.76 -21.21 -32.71
CA SER A 164 5.17 -21.26 -31.36
C SER A 164 6.14 -21.82 -30.30
N VAL A 165 6.90 -22.86 -30.66
CA VAL A 165 7.94 -23.45 -29.80
C VAL A 165 9.06 -22.43 -29.52
N GLU A 166 9.46 -21.66 -30.52
CA GLU A 166 10.46 -20.58 -30.35
C GLU A 166 9.95 -19.51 -29.39
N ALA A 167 8.69 -19.11 -29.47
CA ALA A 167 8.07 -18.18 -28.53
C ALA A 167 8.09 -18.71 -27.08
N ILE A 168 7.81 -20.01 -26.90
CA ILE A 168 7.91 -20.68 -25.58
C ILE A 168 9.36 -20.70 -25.07
N ASN A 169 10.35 -20.93 -25.94
CA ASN A 169 11.76 -20.93 -25.56
C ASN A 169 12.21 -19.53 -25.05
N GLN A 170 11.67 -18.46 -25.66
CA GLN A 170 11.93 -17.09 -25.24
C GLN A 170 11.25 -16.73 -23.93
N ARG A 171 10.00 -17.20 -23.75
CA ARG A 171 9.18 -16.98 -22.55
C ARG A 171 8.57 -18.30 -22.12
N PRO A 172 9.20 -19.06 -21.23
CA PRO A 172 8.78 -20.42 -20.87
C PRO A 172 7.37 -20.56 -20.30
N PHE A 173 6.86 -19.54 -19.64
CA PHE A 173 5.48 -19.51 -19.19
C PHE A 173 4.61 -18.83 -20.27
N HIS A 174 4.08 -19.61 -21.19
CA HIS A 174 3.41 -19.08 -22.40
C HIS A 174 2.06 -19.73 -22.71
N PRO A 175 1.00 -19.46 -21.94
CA PRO A 175 -0.31 -20.07 -22.14
C PRO A 175 -0.84 -19.92 -23.58
N ASP A 176 -0.77 -18.71 -24.15
CA ASP A 176 -1.27 -18.43 -25.50
C ASP A 176 -0.58 -19.28 -26.59
N ALA A 177 0.72 -19.55 -26.45
CA ALA A 177 1.44 -20.39 -27.40
C ALA A 177 1.01 -21.86 -27.30
N TYR A 178 0.74 -22.36 -26.08
CA TYR A 178 0.20 -23.72 -25.93
C TYR A 178 -1.22 -23.85 -26.47
N LEU A 179 -2.06 -22.83 -26.33
CA LEU A 179 -3.38 -22.78 -26.95
C LEU A 179 -3.24 -22.79 -28.49
N LEU A 180 -2.35 -21.94 -29.03
CA LEU A 180 -2.09 -21.88 -30.46
C LEU A 180 -1.53 -23.23 -31.00
N LEU A 181 -0.68 -23.93 -30.26
CA LEU A 181 -0.21 -25.27 -30.65
C LEU A 181 -1.38 -26.28 -30.73
N ALA A 182 -2.34 -26.19 -29.81
CA ALA A 182 -3.55 -27.01 -29.89
C ALA A 182 -4.40 -26.66 -31.16
N GLU A 183 -4.56 -25.38 -31.45
CA GLU A 183 -5.26 -24.89 -32.67
C GLU A 183 -4.56 -25.35 -33.95
N ILE A 184 -3.21 -25.26 -33.99
CA ILE A 184 -2.40 -25.76 -35.13
C ILE A 184 -2.63 -27.27 -35.36
N ALA A 185 -2.61 -28.06 -34.28
CA ALA A 185 -2.84 -29.49 -34.32
C ALA A 185 -4.28 -29.81 -34.79
N LEU A 186 -5.29 -29.09 -34.29
CA LEU A 186 -6.69 -29.23 -34.72
C LEU A 186 -6.86 -28.88 -36.19
N SER A 187 -6.27 -27.77 -36.64
CA SER A 187 -6.28 -27.35 -38.05
C SER A 187 -5.65 -28.40 -38.98
N ALA A 188 -4.62 -29.11 -38.50
CA ALA A 188 -3.97 -30.21 -39.20
C ALA A 188 -4.73 -31.56 -39.12
N GLY A 189 -5.84 -31.61 -38.37
CA GLY A 189 -6.62 -32.83 -38.16
C GLY A 189 -6.02 -33.78 -37.10
N ASP A 190 -5.17 -33.28 -36.18
CA ASP A 190 -4.54 -34.08 -35.14
C ASP A 190 -5.13 -33.77 -33.76
N GLU A 191 -6.30 -34.35 -33.45
CA GLU A 191 -7.03 -34.16 -32.22
C GLU A 191 -6.28 -34.75 -31.01
N VAL A 192 -5.50 -35.82 -31.20
CA VAL A 192 -4.69 -36.43 -30.15
C VAL A 192 -3.59 -35.48 -29.69
N LYS A 193 -2.89 -34.83 -30.64
CA LYS A 193 -1.83 -33.88 -30.34
C LYS A 193 -2.39 -32.61 -29.70
N ALA A 194 -3.51 -32.12 -30.24
CA ALA A 194 -4.21 -30.96 -29.66
C ALA A 194 -4.58 -31.20 -28.18
N LYS A 195 -5.16 -32.37 -27.87
CA LYS A 195 -5.47 -32.76 -26.53
C LYS A 195 -4.23 -32.73 -25.60
N SER A 196 -3.10 -33.27 -26.09
CA SER A 196 -1.84 -33.22 -25.31
C SER A 196 -1.38 -31.79 -25.04
N CYS A 197 -1.46 -30.87 -26.00
CA CYS A 197 -1.12 -29.47 -25.82
C CYS A 197 -2.04 -28.77 -24.79
N LEU A 198 -3.34 -29.09 -24.81
CA LEU A 198 -4.31 -28.54 -23.85
C LEU A 198 -4.11 -29.12 -22.43
N GLU A 199 -3.70 -30.40 -22.31
CA GLU A 199 -3.34 -30.98 -21.03
C GLU A 199 -2.11 -30.30 -20.41
N ASP A 200 -1.13 -29.92 -21.23
CA ASP A 200 0.02 -29.13 -20.81
C ASP A 200 -0.41 -27.70 -20.44
N LEU A 201 -1.28 -27.08 -21.24
CA LEU A 201 -1.81 -25.74 -20.98
C LEU A 201 -2.54 -25.65 -19.62
N ILE A 202 -3.37 -26.64 -19.28
CA ILE A 202 -4.09 -26.67 -17.99
C ILE A 202 -3.13 -26.81 -16.80
N GLN A 203 -1.95 -27.40 -16.98
CA GLN A 203 -0.93 -27.39 -15.92
C GLN A 203 -0.35 -25.99 -15.68
N LEU A 204 -0.33 -25.13 -16.71
CA LEU A 204 0.10 -23.72 -16.58
C LEU A 204 -1.03 -22.85 -16.02
N THR A 205 -2.24 -22.99 -16.57
CA THR A 205 -3.41 -22.15 -16.27
C THR A 205 -4.63 -23.02 -15.95
N PRO A 206 -4.72 -23.59 -14.75
CA PRO A 206 -5.75 -24.58 -14.39
C PRO A 206 -7.16 -24.00 -14.28
N LYS A 207 -7.32 -22.68 -14.28
CA LYS A 207 -8.62 -22.01 -14.17
C LYS A 207 -9.06 -21.34 -15.48
N TRP A 208 -8.23 -21.31 -16.52
CA TRP A 208 -8.54 -20.60 -17.76
C TRP A 208 -9.68 -21.27 -18.53
N PRO A 209 -10.87 -20.62 -18.66
CA PRO A 209 -12.07 -21.28 -19.20
C PRO A 209 -11.90 -21.82 -20.59
N ILE A 210 -11.27 -21.04 -21.50
CA ILE A 210 -11.05 -21.44 -22.90
C ILE A 210 -10.28 -22.76 -22.98
N ALA A 211 -9.23 -22.92 -22.19
CA ALA A 211 -8.43 -24.13 -22.15
C ALA A 211 -9.25 -25.34 -21.64
N ILE A 212 -10.04 -25.12 -20.58
CA ILE A 212 -10.88 -26.17 -19.96
C ILE A 212 -11.97 -26.61 -20.92
N GLU A 213 -12.74 -25.69 -21.47
CA GLU A 213 -13.85 -25.98 -22.37
C GLU A 213 -13.38 -26.71 -23.64
N THR A 214 -12.26 -26.26 -24.23
CA THR A 214 -11.68 -26.88 -25.41
C THR A 214 -11.19 -28.30 -25.12
N LEU A 215 -10.54 -28.52 -23.96
CA LEU A 215 -10.09 -29.86 -23.58
C LEU A 215 -11.26 -30.79 -23.27
N ASP A 216 -12.31 -30.30 -22.60
CA ASP A 216 -13.48 -31.12 -22.28
C ASP A 216 -14.26 -31.51 -23.51
N SER A 217 -14.32 -30.64 -24.52
CA SER A 217 -14.93 -30.95 -25.82
C SER A 217 -14.19 -32.09 -26.54
N LEU A 218 -12.86 -32.14 -26.48
CA LEU A 218 -12.06 -33.22 -27.03
C LEU A 218 -12.16 -34.51 -26.21
N ARG A 219 -12.24 -34.41 -24.86
CA ARG A 219 -12.42 -35.56 -23.99
C ARG A 219 -13.77 -36.27 -24.15
N ALA A 220 -14.79 -35.54 -24.57
CA ALA A 220 -16.12 -36.11 -24.84
C ALA A 220 -16.17 -36.96 -26.12
N GLN A 221 -15.17 -36.90 -26.98
CA GLN A 221 -15.10 -37.67 -28.22
C GLN A 221 -14.51 -39.05 -27.98
N SER A 222 -15.13 -40.13 -28.53
CA SER A 222 -14.69 -41.52 -28.35
C SER A 222 -13.48 -41.89 -29.26
N ASP A 223 -13.36 -41.29 -30.43
CA ASP A 223 -12.34 -41.61 -31.44
C ASP A 223 -11.64 -40.36 -31.92
N LEU A 224 -10.52 -39.98 -31.25
CA LEU A 224 -9.69 -38.88 -31.67
C LEU A 224 -8.84 -39.22 -32.89
N LYS A 225 -8.77 -38.28 -33.83
CA LYS A 225 -8.00 -38.39 -35.08
C LYS A 225 -6.54 -38.00 -34.86
N THR A 226 -5.67 -38.56 -35.70
CA THR A 226 -4.27 -38.17 -35.83
C THR A 226 -3.98 -37.75 -37.29
N SER A 227 -3.17 -36.73 -37.44
CA SER A 227 -2.79 -36.23 -38.79
C SER A 227 -1.69 -37.04 -39.46
N GLY A 228 -0.94 -37.84 -38.72
CA GLY A 228 0.29 -38.47 -39.20
C GLY A 228 1.48 -37.52 -39.33
N ILE A 229 1.34 -36.28 -38.93
CA ILE A 229 2.45 -35.29 -38.87
C ILE A 229 3.38 -35.65 -37.71
N GLU A 230 4.68 -35.66 -37.95
CA GLU A 230 5.69 -35.81 -36.93
C GLU A 230 6.01 -34.45 -36.34
N TRP A 231 5.32 -34.16 -35.20
CA TRP A 231 5.44 -32.88 -34.51
C TRP A 231 6.75 -32.80 -33.74
N PRO A 232 7.49 -31.66 -33.79
CA PRO A 232 8.62 -31.41 -32.89
C PRO A 232 8.22 -31.49 -31.44
N GLU A 233 9.16 -31.95 -30.58
CA GLU A 233 8.97 -32.03 -29.14
C GLU A 233 8.77 -30.66 -28.52
N LEU A 234 7.89 -30.58 -27.54
CA LEU A 234 7.66 -29.38 -26.75
C LEU A 234 8.71 -29.27 -25.63
N PRO A 235 9.13 -28.07 -25.26
CA PRO A 235 9.96 -27.89 -24.08
C PRO A 235 9.19 -28.35 -22.85
N PRO A 236 9.87 -28.97 -21.87
CA PRO A 236 9.22 -29.43 -20.65
C PRO A 236 8.70 -28.26 -19.83
N ILE A 237 7.46 -28.36 -19.38
CA ILE A 237 6.78 -27.32 -18.57
C ILE A 237 7.19 -27.38 -17.09
N ASN A 238 7.09 -26.24 -16.38
CA ASN A 238 7.24 -26.11 -14.92
C ASN A 238 8.53 -26.73 -14.35
N GLN A 239 9.68 -26.53 -15.01
CA GLN A 239 10.97 -26.96 -14.49
C GLN A 239 11.42 -26.19 -13.24
N ASN A 240 10.72 -25.10 -12.91
CA ASN A 240 11.02 -24.23 -11.76
C ASN A 240 12.47 -23.68 -11.78
N ARG A 241 13.03 -23.44 -12.97
CA ARG A 241 14.31 -22.78 -13.13
C ARG A 241 14.20 -21.30 -12.75
N LEU A 242 15.07 -20.83 -11.89
CA LEU A 242 15.07 -19.46 -11.40
C LEU A 242 16.17 -18.64 -12.07
N SER A 243 15.81 -17.53 -12.71
CA SER A 243 16.73 -16.47 -13.12
C SER A 243 16.69 -15.32 -12.09
N ILE A 244 17.87 -14.90 -11.62
CA ILE A 244 18.00 -13.66 -10.88
C ILE A 244 18.25 -12.53 -11.89
N CYS A 245 17.55 -11.43 -11.73
CA CYS A 245 17.59 -10.28 -12.64
C CYS A 245 17.87 -9.00 -11.83
N MET A 246 18.93 -8.27 -12.17
CA MET A 246 19.25 -7.01 -11.50
C MET A 246 19.88 -5.99 -12.46
N ILE A 247 19.71 -4.71 -12.13
CA ILE A 247 20.43 -3.59 -12.71
C ILE A 247 21.36 -3.00 -11.65
N VAL A 248 22.56 -2.60 -12.01
CA VAL A 248 23.57 -2.13 -11.06
C VAL A 248 24.31 -0.90 -11.57
N LYS A 249 24.80 -0.08 -10.62
CA LYS A 249 25.76 0.99 -10.85
C LYS A 249 26.51 1.34 -9.57
N ASP A 250 27.84 1.13 -9.56
CA ASP A 250 28.72 1.46 -8.44
C ASP A 250 28.30 0.80 -7.11
N GLU A 251 28.08 -0.54 -7.11
CA GLU A 251 27.54 -1.34 -6.00
C GLU A 251 28.58 -2.33 -5.43
N GLU A 252 29.89 -2.05 -5.55
CA GLU A 252 30.97 -2.97 -5.12
C GLU A 252 30.86 -3.40 -3.65
N GLN A 253 30.24 -2.57 -2.79
CA GLN A 253 30.09 -2.85 -1.36
C GLN A 253 29.03 -3.92 -1.06
N PHE A 254 28.00 -4.05 -1.89
CA PHE A 254 26.82 -4.83 -1.61
C PHE A 254 26.65 -6.05 -2.52
N ILE A 255 26.95 -5.90 -3.82
CA ILE A 255 26.65 -6.90 -4.85
C ILE A 255 27.19 -8.29 -4.53
N GLY A 256 28.39 -8.40 -3.96
CA GLY A 256 28.99 -9.70 -3.62
C GLY A 256 28.15 -10.49 -2.62
N ARG A 257 27.63 -9.84 -1.59
CA ARG A 257 26.76 -10.46 -0.58
C ARG A 257 25.39 -10.82 -1.17
N CYS A 258 24.81 -9.97 -2.00
CA CYS A 258 23.58 -10.24 -2.72
C CYS A 258 23.73 -11.52 -3.55
N LEU A 259 24.72 -11.60 -4.41
CA LEU A 259 24.94 -12.73 -5.32
C LEU A 259 25.27 -14.05 -4.58
N GLU A 260 26.04 -14.00 -3.51
CA GLU A 260 26.29 -15.19 -2.69
C GLU A 260 25.01 -15.73 -2.05
N SER A 261 24.07 -14.84 -1.67
CA SER A 261 22.80 -15.23 -1.05
C SER A 261 21.89 -16.04 -1.98
N VAL A 262 21.96 -15.82 -3.28
CA VAL A 262 21.09 -16.47 -4.29
C VAL A 262 21.77 -17.64 -5.01
N LYS A 263 23.08 -17.82 -4.85
CA LYS A 263 23.88 -18.80 -5.57
C LYS A 263 23.36 -20.23 -5.48
N SER A 264 22.77 -20.62 -4.33
CA SER A 264 22.26 -21.97 -4.12
C SER A 264 20.91 -22.24 -4.76
N VAL A 265 20.16 -21.21 -5.14
CA VAL A 265 18.80 -21.30 -5.69
C VAL A 265 18.71 -20.88 -7.16
N ALA A 266 19.64 -20.04 -7.63
CA ALA A 266 19.67 -19.52 -8.98
C ALA A 266 20.16 -20.56 -10.00
N ASN A 267 19.44 -20.67 -11.12
CA ASN A 267 19.91 -21.41 -12.32
C ASN A 267 20.63 -20.46 -13.28
N GLN A 268 20.30 -19.17 -13.21
CA GLN A 268 20.92 -18.10 -14.00
C GLN A 268 20.96 -16.82 -13.18
N ILE A 269 22.03 -16.04 -13.34
CA ILE A 269 22.15 -14.70 -12.75
C ILE A 269 22.45 -13.72 -13.88
N VAL A 270 21.54 -12.79 -14.13
CA VAL A 270 21.66 -11.72 -15.13
C VAL A 270 21.89 -10.41 -14.39
N VAL A 271 23.01 -9.75 -14.66
CA VAL A 271 23.37 -8.45 -14.13
C VAL A 271 23.52 -7.48 -15.29
N VAL A 272 22.76 -6.40 -15.28
CA VAL A 272 22.89 -5.31 -16.25
C VAL A 272 23.60 -4.14 -15.59
N ASP A 273 24.81 -3.88 -16.06
CA ASP A 273 25.62 -2.74 -15.61
C ASP A 273 25.25 -1.49 -16.42
N THR A 274 24.86 -0.44 -15.71
CA THR A 274 24.44 0.84 -16.30
C THR A 274 25.56 1.91 -16.28
N GLY A 275 26.82 1.46 -16.21
CA GLY A 275 28.01 2.30 -16.27
C GLY A 275 28.73 2.43 -14.94
N SER A 276 29.02 1.32 -14.27
CA SER A 276 29.85 1.29 -13.07
C SER A 276 31.29 1.69 -13.37
N THR A 277 31.90 2.35 -12.40
CA THR A 277 33.31 2.79 -12.45
C THR A 277 34.20 2.12 -11.38
N ASP A 278 33.56 1.35 -10.49
CA ASP A 278 34.19 0.60 -9.40
C ASP A 278 34.37 -0.90 -9.73
N GLN A 279 34.51 -1.76 -8.73
CA GLN A 279 34.71 -3.21 -8.91
C GLN A 279 33.37 -4.00 -9.11
N THR A 280 32.22 -3.35 -9.25
CA THR A 280 30.91 -3.99 -9.36
C THR A 280 30.88 -5.10 -10.40
N GLU A 281 31.32 -4.80 -11.64
CA GLU A 281 31.33 -5.76 -12.74
C GLU A 281 32.26 -6.96 -12.48
N ALA A 282 33.47 -6.70 -11.96
CA ALA A 282 34.42 -7.74 -11.64
C ALA A 282 33.92 -8.70 -10.57
N ILE A 283 33.26 -8.16 -9.54
CA ILE A 283 32.66 -8.94 -8.46
C ILE A 283 31.46 -9.77 -9.02
N ALA A 284 30.60 -9.19 -9.85
CA ALA A 284 29.49 -9.91 -10.45
C ALA A 284 29.95 -11.12 -11.28
N LYS A 285 30.96 -10.92 -12.15
CA LYS A 285 31.56 -12.02 -12.96
C LYS A 285 32.20 -13.10 -12.09
N SER A 286 32.84 -12.73 -10.98
CA SER A 286 33.47 -13.70 -10.06
C SER A 286 32.46 -14.62 -9.36
N HIS A 287 31.19 -14.17 -9.24
CA HIS A 287 30.07 -14.96 -8.71
C HIS A 287 29.30 -15.73 -9.80
N GLY A 288 29.80 -15.72 -11.06
CA GLY A 288 29.20 -16.46 -12.17
C GLY A 288 27.99 -15.75 -12.84
N ALA A 289 27.85 -14.47 -12.64
CA ALA A 289 26.79 -13.70 -13.30
C ALA A 289 27.11 -13.47 -14.80
N GLU A 290 26.07 -13.51 -15.62
CA GLU A 290 26.07 -13.02 -16.99
C GLU A 290 25.93 -11.49 -16.93
N VAL A 291 27.01 -10.78 -17.24
CA VAL A 291 27.03 -9.31 -17.16
C VAL A 291 26.81 -8.73 -18.54
N HIS A 292 25.79 -7.89 -18.66
CA HIS A 292 25.46 -7.13 -19.86
C HIS A 292 25.58 -5.64 -19.58
N HIS A 293 25.87 -4.84 -20.60
CA HIS A 293 26.02 -3.40 -20.48
C HIS A 293 24.84 -2.69 -21.12
N PHE A 294 24.30 -1.71 -20.42
CA PHE A 294 23.23 -0.85 -20.89
C PHE A 294 23.66 0.62 -20.78
N GLU A 295 23.63 1.33 -21.89
CA GLU A 295 23.93 2.75 -21.89
C GLU A 295 22.79 3.49 -21.18
N TRP A 296 23.13 4.16 -20.08
CA TRP A 296 22.15 4.82 -19.24
C TRP A 296 21.42 5.94 -19.99
N CYS A 297 20.10 5.87 -20.06
CA CYS A 297 19.22 6.80 -20.78
C CYS A 297 18.21 7.53 -19.89
N ASP A 298 18.50 7.63 -18.57
CA ASP A 298 17.59 8.23 -17.57
C ASP A 298 16.25 7.50 -17.43
N ASP A 299 16.20 6.21 -17.71
CA ASP A 299 15.01 5.36 -17.63
C ASP A 299 15.34 4.02 -16.97
N PHE A 300 14.86 3.85 -15.73
CA PHE A 300 15.05 2.60 -14.97
C PHE A 300 14.28 1.44 -15.57
N ALA A 301 13.04 1.67 -16.06
CA ALA A 301 12.26 0.62 -16.69
C ALA A 301 12.94 0.11 -17.97
N ALA A 302 13.54 0.98 -18.76
CA ALA A 302 14.29 0.58 -19.96
C ALA A 302 15.47 -0.35 -19.60
N ALA A 303 16.24 -0.02 -18.57
CA ALA A 303 17.33 -0.88 -18.11
C ALA A 303 16.83 -2.23 -17.56
N ARG A 304 15.73 -2.25 -16.77
CA ARG A 304 15.08 -3.50 -16.30
C ARG A 304 14.56 -4.33 -17.46
N ASN A 305 13.90 -3.71 -18.43
CA ASN A 305 13.38 -4.40 -19.60
C ASN A 305 14.51 -5.01 -20.45
N PHE A 306 15.61 -4.31 -20.60
CA PHE A 306 16.80 -4.87 -21.22
C PHE A 306 17.33 -6.11 -20.47
N ALA A 307 17.30 -6.09 -19.13
CA ALA A 307 17.67 -7.25 -18.33
C ALA A 307 16.71 -8.44 -18.56
N LEU A 308 15.39 -8.17 -18.70
CA LEU A 308 14.40 -9.21 -19.00
C LEU A 308 14.61 -9.92 -20.37
N GLU A 309 15.31 -9.30 -21.32
CA GLU A 309 15.61 -9.93 -22.62
C GLU A 309 16.62 -11.09 -22.49
N HIS A 310 17.40 -11.10 -21.41
CA HIS A 310 18.46 -12.07 -21.19
C HIS A 310 18.10 -13.20 -20.24
N VAL A 311 16.92 -13.14 -19.58
CA VAL A 311 16.47 -14.20 -18.66
C VAL A 311 15.89 -15.40 -19.37
N ARG A 312 16.25 -16.61 -18.89
CA ARG A 312 15.86 -17.90 -19.50
C ARG A 312 15.17 -18.87 -18.55
N GLY A 313 15.07 -18.52 -17.25
CA GLY A 313 14.38 -19.34 -16.27
C GLY A 313 12.87 -19.30 -16.43
N ASP A 314 12.16 -20.24 -15.81
CA ASP A 314 10.70 -20.28 -15.74
C ASP A 314 10.15 -19.21 -14.80
N TRP A 315 10.98 -18.82 -13.81
CA TRP A 315 10.73 -17.80 -12.84
C TRP A 315 11.84 -16.74 -12.85
N ILE A 316 11.48 -15.52 -12.52
CA ILE A 316 12.37 -14.37 -12.41
C ILE A 316 12.25 -13.82 -11.00
N LEU A 317 13.37 -13.75 -10.26
CA LEU A 317 13.48 -12.98 -9.03
C LEU A 317 14.25 -11.70 -9.33
N VAL A 318 13.59 -10.57 -9.17
CA VAL A 318 14.18 -9.24 -9.33
C VAL A 318 14.75 -8.80 -8.00
N LEU A 319 16.06 -8.47 -7.97
CA LEU A 319 16.76 -7.99 -6.79
C LEU A 319 17.54 -6.72 -7.09
N ASP A 320 17.70 -5.88 -6.07
CA ASP A 320 18.68 -4.79 -6.07
C ASP A 320 19.98 -5.27 -5.41
N ALA A 321 21.11 -4.65 -5.73
CA ALA A 321 22.41 -5.12 -5.26
C ALA A 321 22.59 -5.08 -3.74
N ASP A 322 21.82 -4.23 -3.05
CA ASP A 322 21.80 -4.08 -1.60
C ASP A 322 20.70 -4.93 -0.90
N GLU A 323 20.07 -5.85 -1.65
CA GLU A 323 19.11 -6.83 -1.15
C GLU A 323 19.75 -8.22 -1.02
N VAL A 324 19.36 -8.96 0.02
CA VAL A 324 19.93 -10.28 0.34
C VAL A 324 18.81 -11.27 0.58
N LEU A 325 18.79 -12.38 -0.16
CA LEU A 325 17.86 -13.47 0.05
C LEU A 325 18.17 -14.19 1.37
N THR A 326 17.27 -14.13 2.35
CA THR A 326 17.48 -14.72 3.67
C THR A 326 17.50 -16.26 3.60
N GLN A 327 17.94 -16.94 4.66
CA GLN A 327 17.82 -18.40 4.70
C GLN A 327 16.36 -18.85 4.61
N LYS A 328 15.47 -18.18 5.34
CA LYS A 328 14.02 -18.44 5.28
C LYS A 328 13.49 -18.16 3.86
N GLY A 329 13.98 -17.10 3.21
CA GLY A 329 13.65 -16.78 1.83
C GLY A 329 14.08 -17.86 0.85
N ARG A 330 15.26 -18.47 1.02
CA ARG A 330 15.74 -19.60 0.19
C ARG A 330 14.86 -20.85 0.33
N GLU A 331 14.32 -21.10 1.51
CA GLU A 331 13.37 -22.19 1.73
C GLU A 331 12.00 -21.85 1.12
N GLY A 332 11.54 -20.62 1.31
CA GLY A 332 10.26 -20.11 0.81
C GLY A 332 10.15 -20.10 -0.71
N ILE A 333 11.22 -19.71 -1.41
CA ILE A 333 11.18 -19.56 -2.88
C ILE A 333 10.86 -20.86 -3.61
N TYR A 334 11.30 -22.01 -3.08
CA TYR A 334 10.94 -23.31 -3.65
C TYR A 334 9.46 -23.66 -3.47
N GLN A 335 8.82 -23.16 -2.41
CA GLN A 335 7.37 -23.33 -2.21
C GLN A 335 6.60 -22.38 -3.11
N ASP A 336 7.05 -21.13 -3.20
CA ASP A 336 6.43 -20.11 -4.05
C ASP A 336 6.43 -20.54 -5.51
N MET A 337 7.56 -21.02 -6.05
CA MET A 337 7.66 -21.48 -7.43
C MET A 337 6.79 -22.70 -7.75
N LYS A 338 6.34 -23.46 -6.76
CA LYS A 338 5.42 -24.61 -6.95
C LYS A 338 3.95 -24.22 -6.90
N THR A 339 3.63 -23.01 -6.49
CA THR A 339 2.24 -22.55 -6.39
C THR A 339 1.61 -22.52 -7.78
N GLN A 340 0.43 -23.14 -7.90
CA GLN A 340 -0.33 -23.15 -9.15
C GLN A 340 -1.22 -21.92 -9.27
N ASN A 341 -1.60 -21.59 -10.49
CA ASN A 341 -2.50 -20.48 -10.83
C ASN A 341 -2.01 -19.11 -10.37
N VAL A 342 -0.70 -18.91 -10.25
CA VAL A 342 -0.10 -17.62 -9.91
C VAL A 342 0.85 -17.16 -11.02
N LEU A 343 0.75 -15.90 -11.39
CA LEU A 343 1.65 -15.22 -12.30
C LEU A 343 2.90 -14.70 -11.57
N GLY A 344 2.79 -14.52 -10.27
CA GLY A 344 3.89 -14.09 -9.43
C GLY A 344 3.54 -14.05 -7.95
N HIS A 345 4.53 -13.65 -7.17
CA HIS A 345 4.41 -13.51 -5.72
C HIS A 345 4.90 -12.14 -5.27
N ARG A 346 4.17 -11.55 -4.33
CA ARG A 346 4.69 -10.49 -3.48
C ARG A 346 5.55 -11.14 -2.42
N ILE A 347 6.82 -10.78 -2.38
CA ILE A 347 7.77 -11.31 -1.40
C ILE A 347 7.98 -10.32 -0.26
N ARG A 348 8.31 -10.82 0.92
CA ARG A 348 8.55 -10.00 2.09
C ARG A 348 9.93 -9.37 2.03
N CYS A 349 9.99 -8.04 2.13
CA CYS A 349 11.21 -7.25 2.22
C CYS A 349 11.33 -6.64 3.62
N GLU A 350 12.41 -6.92 4.32
CA GLU A 350 12.71 -6.37 5.65
C GLU A 350 13.83 -5.33 5.55
N HIS A 351 13.63 -4.15 6.13
CA HIS A 351 14.62 -3.10 6.13
C HIS A 351 15.52 -3.19 7.35
N LEU A 352 16.83 -3.15 7.10
CA LEU A 352 17.85 -3.24 8.13
C LEU A 352 18.56 -1.90 8.32
N GLU A 353 18.88 -1.58 9.58
CA GLU A 353 19.71 -0.43 9.94
C GLU A 353 20.98 -0.87 10.68
N PRO A 354 22.09 -0.13 10.57
CA PRO A 354 23.29 -0.41 11.34
C PRO A 354 23.02 -0.32 12.84
N ASN A 355 23.56 -1.25 13.61
CA ASN A 355 23.54 -1.23 15.06
C ASN A 355 24.86 -0.68 15.65
N GLU A 356 24.85 -0.36 16.95
CA GLU A 356 26.02 0.19 17.66
C GLU A 356 27.23 -0.74 17.71
N SER A 357 27.02 -2.06 17.52
CA SER A 357 28.09 -3.07 17.52
C SER A 357 28.72 -3.29 16.13
N GLY A 358 28.35 -2.51 15.12
CA GLY A 358 28.86 -2.61 13.75
C GLY A 358 28.20 -3.70 12.90
N GLY A 359 27.12 -4.30 13.40
CA GLY A 359 26.21 -5.19 12.65
C GLY A 359 24.97 -4.47 12.14
N TYR A 360 23.95 -5.24 11.80
CA TYR A 360 22.65 -4.74 11.38
C TYR A 360 21.54 -5.28 12.29
N LYS A 361 20.50 -4.51 12.48
CA LYS A 361 19.26 -4.92 13.15
C LYS A 361 18.07 -4.58 12.29
N LEU A 362 16.98 -5.30 12.46
CA LEU A 362 15.72 -4.99 11.82
C LEU A 362 15.24 -3.62 12.32
N MET A 363 14.88 -2.75 11.39
CA MET A 363 14.16 -1.52 11.73
C MET A 363 12.78 -1.91 12.25
N ALA A 364 12.37 -1.36 13.40
CA ALA A 364 11.08 -1.66 13.98
C ALA A 364 9.95 -1.41 12.96
N ASP A 365 9.15 -2.44 12.69
CA ASP A 365 8.00 -2.43 11.77
C ASP A 365 8.31 -1.98 10.32
N ALA A 366 9.56 -2.00 9.90
CA ALA A 366 9.98 -1.61 8.56
C ALA A 366 10.09 -2.82 7.63
N TRP A 367 8.98 -3.45 7.33
CA TRP A 367 8.88 -4.51 6.34
C TRP A 367 7.65 -4.30 5.43
N HIS A 368 7.69 -4.92 4.25
CA HIS A 368 6.61 -4.83 3.28
C HIS A 368 6.63 -5.97 2.28
N TYR A 369 5.54 -6.12 1.54
CA TYR A 369 5.47 -7.02 0.41
C TYR A 369 5.67 -6.27 -0.91
N ILE A 370 6.52 -6.82 -1.78
CA ILE A 370 6.80 -6.29 -3.11
C ILE A 370 6.68 -7.39 -4.17
N PRO A 371 6.13 -7.11 -5.36
CA PRO A 371 6.04 -8.08 -6.45
C PRO A 371 7.42 -8.22 -7.12
N ARG A 372 8.24 -9.15 -6.65
CA ARG A 372 9.63 -9.37 -7.10
C ARG A 372 9.87 -10.76 -7.68
N LEU A 373 9.00 -11.74 -7.41
CA LEU A 373 9.09 -13.08 -7.96
C LEU A 373 7.95 -13.29 -8.95
N VAL A 374 8.27 -13.38 -10.25
CA VAL A 374 7.27 -13.45 -11.32
C VAL A 374 7.59 -14.58 -12.31
N ARG A 375 6.57 -15.11 -12.99
CA ARG A 375 6.74 -16.02 -14.14
C ARG A 375 7.43 -15.31 -15.29
N ASN A 376 8.25 -16.05 -16.01
CA ASN A 376 8.85 -15.53 -17.25
C ASN A 376 7.82 -15.68 -18.40
N ALA A 377 6.89 -14.72 -18.46
CA ALA A 377 5.73 -14.75 -19.35
C ALA A 377 5.79 -13.64 -20.42
N PRO A 378 5.17 -13.85 -21.59
CA PRO A 378 5.12 -12.84 -22.63
C PRO A 378 4.30 -11.62 -22.20
N GLY A 379 4.73 -10.43 -22.62
CA GLY A 379 4.08 -9.17 -22.31
C GLY A 379 4.39 -8.61 -20.93
N LEU A 380 5.08 -9.35 -20.05
CA LEU A 380 5.56 -8.79 -18.78
C LEU A 380 6.76 -7.86 -19.03
N HIS A 381 6.63 -6.63 -18.56
CA HIS A 381 7.66 -5.60 -18.67
C HIS A 381 7.51 -4.57 -17.56
N PHE A 382 8.60 -3.87 -17.27
CA PHE A 382 8.60 -2.76 -16.33
C PHE A 382 8.09 -1.49 -16.98
N THR A 383 7.35 -0.71 -16.21
CA THR A 383 6.85 0.63 -16.57
C THR A 383 7.29 1.65 -15.54
N GLY A 384 7.43 2.92 -15.96
CA GLY A 384 7.87 4.02 -15.10
C GLY A 384 9.35 4.31 -15.24
N ILE A 385 9.70 5.54 -15.65
CA ILE A 385 11.10 5.99 -15.81
C ILE A 385 11.87 5.97 -14.49
N ILE A 386 11.14 6.10 -13.37
CA ILE A 386 11.60 5.96 -11.99
C ILE A 386 10.47 5.38 -11.14
N HIS A 387 10.82 4.71 -10.03
CA HIS A 387 9.88 3.89 -9.27
C HIS A 387 9.22 2.84 -10.17
N GLU A 388 10.03 2.26 -11.04
CA GLU A 388 9.62 1.28 -12.03
C GLU A 388 8.96 0.06 -11.38
N GLU A 389 7.92 -0.43 -12.00
CA GLU A 389 7.17 -1.58 -11.52
C GLU A 389 6.74 -2.50 -12.67
N ILE A 390 6.58 -3.80 -12.39
CA ILE A 390 6.19 -4.83 -13.37
C ILE A 390 4.70 -5.17 -13.28
N PHE A 391 4.03 -4.68 -12.23
CA PHE A 391 2.68 -5.12 -11.88
C PHE A 391 1.63 -4.65 -12.89
N SER A 392 1.77 -3.44 -13.43
CA SER A 392 0.83 -2.91 -14.43
C SER A 392 0.74 -3.81 -15.66
N SER A 393 1.87 -4.34 -16.15
CA SER A 393 1.87 -5.29 -17.25
C SER A 393 1.35 -6.67 -16.86
N ALA A 394 1.52 -7.07 -15.59
CA ALA A 394 1.05 -8.34 -15.06
C ALA A 394 -0.48 -8.39 -14.92
N VAL A 395 -1.12 -7.26 -14.52
CA VAL A 395 -2.59 -7.19 -14.37
C VAL A 395 -3.31 -7.61 -15.64
N VAL A 396 -2.86 -7.16 -16.80
CA VAL A 396 -3.46 -7.54 -18.10
C VAL A 396 -3.41 -9.05 -18.29
N ARG A 397 -2.26 -9.68 -17.99
CA ARG A 397 -2.11 -11.13 -18.13
C ARG A 397 -2.87 -11.93 -17.07
N MET A 398 -3.04 -11.38 -15.88
CA MET A 398 -3.87 -11.98 -14.84
C MET A 398 -5.34 -12.06 -15.28
N GLU A 399 -5.86 -11.02 -15.90
CA GLU A 399 -7.23 -10.99 -16.45
C GLU A 399 -7.37 -11.95 -17.62
N ASP A 400 -6.41 -11.96 -18.56
CA ASP A 400 -6.44 -12.81 -19.76
C ASP A 400 -6.46 -14.32 -19.41
N TRP A 401 -5.67 -14.73 -18.38
CA TRP A 401 -5.46 -16.14 -18.05
C TRP A 401 -6.12 -16.58 -16.73
N GLU A 402 -6.94 -15.74 -16.11
CA GLU A 402 -7.57 -15.97 -14.80
C GLU A 402 -6.57 -16.37 -13.71
N MET A 403 -5.46 -15.66 -13.65
CA MET A 403 -4.37 -15.87 -12.69
C MET A 403 -4.32 -14.77 -11.64
N GLU A 404 -3.50 -14.97 -10.61
CA GLU A 404 -3.33 -14.00 -9.53
C GLU A 404 -1.85 -13.76 -9.20
N ILE A 405 -1.55 -12.66 -8.52
CA ILE A 405 -0.29 -12.44 -7.82
C ILE A 405 -0.56 -12.61 -6.32
N SER A 406 -0.05 -13.68 -5.75
CA SER A 406 -0.28 -14.04 -4.34
C SER A 406 0.83 -13.52 -3.42
N PHE A 407 0.64 -13.69 -2.10
CA PHE A 407 1.69 -13.48 -1.11
C PHE A 407 2.57 -14.71 -1.03
N GLY A 408 3.90 -14.51 -1.17
CA GLY A 408 4.88 -15.57 -1.10
C GLY A 408 5.50 -15.73 0.28
N GLN A 409 6.21 -16.84 0.47
CA GLN A 409 7.02 -17.13 1.65
C GLN A 409 8.47 -16.66 1.51
N THR A 410 8.86 -16.22 0.31
CA THR A 410 10.18 -15.67 0.03
C THR A 410 10.40 -14.39 0.83
N GLN A 411 11.58 -14.27 1.44
CA GLN A 411 11.96 -13.12 2.27
C GLN A 411 13.34 -12.62 1.88
N ILE A 412 13.47 -11.29 1.75
CA ILE A 412 14.73 -10.59 1.52
C ILE A 412 15.00 -9.56 2.61
N ASP A 413 16.26 -9.31 2.88
CA ASP A 413 16.76 -8.24 3.74
C ASP A 413 17.32 -7.11 2.86
N HIS A 414 16.91 -5.87 3.12
CA HIS A 414 17.36 -4.68 2.40
C HIS A 414 18.27 -3.81 3.28
N TYR A 415 19.50 -3.58 2.82
CA TYR A 415 20.58 -2.90 3.54
C TYR A 415 20.74 -1.42 3.18
N GLY A 416 19.98 -0.90 2.23
CA GLY A 416 20.11 0.44 1.65
C GLY A 416 19.83 1.62 2.60
N TYR A 417 19.35 1.36 3.83
CA TYR A 417 19.08 2.39 4.84
C TYR A 417 20.27 2.75 5.75
N ALA A 418 21.50 2.34 5.41
CA ALA A 418 22.67 2.78 6.16
C ALA A 418 22.78 4.33 6.14
N PRO A 419 23.08 4.98 7.30
CA PRO A 419 23.04 6.44 7.45
C PRO A 419 23.90 7.23 6.44
N ASN A 420 24.92 6.61 5.88
CA ASN A 420 25.81 7.21 4.87
C ASN A 420 25.19 7.25 3.46
N ILE A 421 24.17 6.43 3.19
CA ILE A 421 23.50 6.32 1.88
C ILE A 421 22.27 7.25 1.83
N LYS A 422 21.62 7.54 2.97
CA LYS A 422 20.50 8.48 3.07
C LYS A 422 20.84 9.94 2.73
N LYS A 423 22.11 10.29 2.62
CA LYS A 423 22.56 11.68 2.40
C LYS A 423 22.61 12.12 0.95
N ASP A 424 22.16 11.31 0.01
CA ASP A 424 22.21 11.72 -1.39
C ASP A 424 21.02 12.61 -1.74
N ARG A 425 21.09 13.88 -1.31
CA ARG A 425 20.22 14.95 -1.83
C ARG A 425 20.21 14.96 -3.36
N ASN A 426 21.34 14.64 -3.98
CA ASN A 426 21.48 14.51 -5.42
C ASN A 426 20.55 13.44 -6.02
N LYS A 427 20.22 12.36 -5.27
CA LYS A 427 19.32 11.30 -5.74
C LYS A 427 17.87 11.82 -5.83
N ILE A 428 17.39 12.53 -4.81
CA ILE A 428 16.02 13.08 -4.79
C ILE A 428 15.89 14.20 -5.83
N GLU A 429 16.85 15.11 -5.92
CA GLU A 429 16.86 16.20 -6.91
C GLU A 429 16.89 15.65 -8.35
N ARG A 430 17.69 14.61 -8.60
CA ARG A 430 17.71 13.91 -9.89
C ARG A 430 16.34 13.29 -10.20
N ASN A 431 15.74 12.58 -9.24
CA ASN A 431 14.44 11.93 -9.40
C ASN A 431 13.35 12.95 -9.75
N ILE A 432 13.31 14.05 -9.00
CA ILE A 432 12.37 15.16 -9.24
C ILE A 432 12.54 15.70 -10.66
N THR A 433 13.78 15.95 -11.10
CA THR A 433 14.07 16.45 -12.45
C THR A 433 13.56 15.50 -13.55
N LEU A 434 13.76 14.18 -13.36
CA LEU A 434 13.26 13.16 -14.29
C LEU A 434 11.74 13.12 -14.35
N LEU A 435 11.09 13.19 -13.18
CA LEU A 435 9.62 13.19 -13.08
C LEU A 435 9.00 14.45 -13.67
N GLU A 436 9.60 15.62 -13.44
CA GLU A 436 9.16 16.88 -14.07
C GLU A 436 9.25 16.83 -15.60
N ARG A 437 10.30 16.20 -16.13
CA ARG A 437 10.46 15.98 -17.56
C ARG A 437 9.37 15.04 -18.09
N ALA A 438 9.15 13.90 -17.44
CA ALA A 438 8.14 12.94 -17.84
C ALA A 438 6.72 13.50 -17.76
N LEU A 439 6.42 14.31 -16.73
CA LEU A 439 5.12 15.00 -16.60
C LEU A 439 4.87 16.07 -17.67
N LYS A 440 5.91 16.62 -18.33
CA LYS A 440 5.70 17.49 -19.49
C LYS A 440 5.18 16.72 -20.71
N ASP A 441 5.63 15.48 -20.87
CA ASP A 441 5.21 14.61 -21.97
C ASP A 441 3.88 13.90 -21.65
N GLN A 442 3.63 13.60 -20.36
CA GLN A 442 2.44 12.91 -19.86
C GLN A 442 1.86 13.62 -18.64
N PRO A 443 1.25 14.83 -18.80
CA PRO A 443 0.82 15.65 -17.67
C PRO A 443 -0.26 15.00 -16.81
N ASP A 444 -1.09 14.15 -17.40
CA ASP A 444 -2.24 13.51 -16.75
C ASP A 444 -1.94 12.05 -16.35
N SER A 445 -0.67 11.68 -16.16
CA SER A 445 -0.29 10.35 -15.68
C SER A 445 -0.41 10.24 -14.16
N PRO A 446 -1.38 9.48 -13.60
CA PRO A 446 -1.50 9.33 -12.17
C PRO A 446 -0.26 8.69 -11.53
N ASN A 447 0.38 7.73 -12.22
CA ASN A 447 1.60 7.07 -11.73
C ASN A 447 2.76 8.05 -11.56
N LEU A 448 2.97 8.95 -12.54
CA LEU A 448 4.01 9.97 -12.45
C LEU A 448 3.71 10.98 -11.34
N LEU A 449 2.45 11.42 -11.20
CA LEU A 449 2.03 12.33 -10.13
C LEU A 449 2.21 11.71 -8.74
N ILE A 450 1.86 10.42 -8.58
CA ILE A 450 2.03 9.67 -7.33
C ILE A 450 3.51 9.58 -6.96
N SER A 451 4.37 9.26 -7.93
CA SER A 451 5.82 9.15 -7.75
C SER A 451 6.46 10.51 -7.45
N TYR A 452 6.04 11.56 -8.17
CA TYR A 452 6.52 12.92 -7.95
C TYR A 452 6.17 13.44 -6.55
N ALA A 453 4.93 13.21 -6.12
CA ALA A 453 4.50 13.54 -4.76
C ALA A 453 5.31 12.81 -3.68
N LEU A 454 5.74 11.56 -3.93
CA LEU A 454 6.59 10.82 -3.00
C LEU A 454 7.97 11.46 -2.85
N ASP A 455 8.60 11.84 -3.97
CA ASP A 455 9.93 12.46 -3.92
C ASP A 455 9.87 13.89 -3.34
N LEU A 456 8.82 14.67 -3.60
CA LEU A 456 8.55 15.96 -2.93
C LEU A 456 8.41 15.78 -1.41
N TYR A 457 7.67 14.75 -0.97
CA TYR A 457 7.54 14.41 0.45
C TYR A 457 8.89 14.07 1.08
N ASN A 458 9.70 13.25 0.39
CA ASN A 458 11.04 12.88 0.85
C ASN A 458 12.01 14.09 0.88
N GLN A 459 11.79 15.09 0.03
CA GLN A 459 12.50 16.37 0.04
C GLN A 459 12.09 17.27 1.21
N GLY A 460 10.91 17.03 1.80
CA GLY A 460 10.31 17.80 2.88
C GLY A 460 9.31 18.86 2.43
N ASP A 461 8.98 18.90 1.14
CA ASP A 461 7.95 19.82 0.60
C ASP A 461 6.57 19.14 0.69
N ILE A 462 5.99 19.22 1.89
CA ILE A 462 4.71 18.58 2.20
C ILE A 462 3.55 19.21 1.43
N GLU A 463 3.57 20.53 1.24
CA GLU A 463 2.50 21.26 0.55
C GLU A 463 2.45 20.86 -0.94
N ALA A 464 3.58 20.88 -1.63
CA ALA A 464 3.66 20.45 -3.02
C ALA A 464 3.34 18.97 -3.19
N ALA A 465 3.78 18.11 -2.26
CA ALA A 465 3.43 16.69 -2.25
C ALA A 465 1.92 16.46 -2.11
N LEU A 466 1.28 17.23 -1.22
CA LEU A 466 -0.17 17.16 -0.99
C LEU A 466 -0.95 17.57 -2.26
N ASP A 467 -0.53 18.66 -2.92
CA ASP A 467 -1.17 19.11 -4.16
C ASP A 467 -1.08 18.07 -5.27
N LYS A 468 0.09 17.44 -5.44
CA LYS A 468 0.25 16.38 -6.45
C LYS A 468 -0.53 15.11 -6.12
N LYS A 469 -0.67 14.74 -4.83
CA LYS A 469 -1.55 13.65 -4.41
C LYS A 469 -3.02 13.95 -4.69
N ARG A 470 -3.45 15.18 -4.42
CA ARG A 470 -4.83 15.63 -4.71
C ARG A 470 -5.12 15.61 -6.21
N GLU A 471 -4.15 16.04 -7.04
CA GLU A 471 -4.24 15.98 -8.49
C GLU A 471 -4.39 14.54 -8.98
N ALA A 472 -3.53 13.62 -8.54
CA ALA A 472 -3.60 12.20 -8.87
C ALA A 472 -4.91 11.54 -8.39
N PHE A 473 -5.35 11.85 -7.17
CA PHE A 473 -6.60 11.35 -6.62
C PHE A 473 -7.81 11.80 -7.45
N ASN A 474 -7.87 13.07 -7.82
CA ASN A 474 -8.97 13.62 -8.62
C ASN A 474 -9.00 13.02 -10.04
N LEU A 475 -7.84 12.76 -10.63
CA LEU A 475 -7.75 12.07 -11.93
C LEU A 475 -8.32 10.64 -11.83
N LEU A 476 -7.90 9.87 -10.85
CA LEU A 476 -8.39 8.51 -10.65
C LEU A 476 -9.85 8.44 -10.23
N ALA A 477 -10.34 9.41 -9.45
CA ALA A 477 -11.74 9.49 -9.08
C ALA A 477 -12.67 9.74 -10.27
N LYS A 478 -12.20 10.48 -11.29
CA LYS A 478 -12.93 10.70 -12.55
C LYS A 478 -12.88 9.50 -13.48
N HIS A 479 -11.80 8.72 -13.43
CA HIS A 479 -11.53 7.59 -14.31
C HIS A 479 -11.11 6.35 -13.49
N PRO A 480 -12.04 5.73 -12.74
CA PRO A 480 -11.74 4.67 -11.79
C PRO A 480 -11.25 3.37 -12.42
N SER A 481 -11.45 3.17 -13.71
CA SER A 481 -11.12 1.91 -14.36
C SER A 481 -9.66 1.83 -14.85
N LYS A 482 -8.90 0.85 -14.33
CA LYS A 482 -7.74 0.18 -14.97
C LYS A 482 -6.43 0.93 -15.18
N VAL A 483 -6.32 2.22 -14.91
CA VAL A 483 -5.09 3.00 -15.22
C VAL A 483 -3.97 2.76 -14.19
N VAL A 484 -4.30 2.22 -13.02
CA VAL A 484 -3.34 2.06 -11.90
C VAL A 484 -3.62 0.75 -11.17
N SER A 485 -2.56 -0.02 -10.86
CA SER A 485 -2.72 -1.26 -10.09
C SER A 485 -3.40 -1.02 -8.73
N PRO A 486 -4.10 -2.03 -8.19
CA PRO A 486 -4.73 -1.92 -6.87
C PRO A 486 -3.77 -1.44 -5.78
N GLU A 487 -2.50 -1.88 -5.82
CA GLU A 487 -1.48 -1.50 -4.84
C GLU A 487 -1.08 -0.03 -4.96
N VAL A 488 -0.90 0.48 -6.18
CA VAL A 488 -0.58 1.90 -6.40
C VAL A 488 -1.74 2.77 -5.97
N ARG A 489 -2.97 2.33 -6.21
CA ARG A 489 -4.21 3.01 -5.79
C ARG A 489 -4.34 3.04 -4.27
N GLU A 490 -4.14 1.89 -3.60
CA GLU A 490 -4.12 1.82 -2.13
C GLU A 490 -3.04 2.74 -1.54
N ARG A 491 -1.83 2.68 -2.09
CA ARG A 491 -0.72 3.54 -1.69
C ARG A 491 -1.04 5.02 -1.88
N LEU A 492 -1.70 5.39 -2.99
CA LEU A 492 -2.16 6.76 -3.17
C LEU A 492 -3.07 7.18 -2.04
N ILE A 493 -4.12 6.41 -1.75
CA ILE A 493 -5.14 6.74 -0.76
C ILE A 493 -4.54 6.82 0.64
N SER A 494 -3.79 5.79 1.05
CA SER A 494 -3.21 5.73 2.40
C SER A 494 -2.19 6.85 2.64
N VAL A 495 -1.31 7.13 1.65
CA VAL A 495 -0.33 8.23 1.76
C VAL A 495 -1.02 9.59 1.72
N PHE A 496 -2.04 9.76 0.88
CA PHE A 496 -2.79 11.00 0.82
C PHE A 496 -3.51 11.29 2.14
N CYS A 497 -4.22 10.31 2.70
CA CYS A 497 -4.83 10.44 4.02
C CYS A 497 -3.80 10.81 5.10
N ASN A 498 -2.60 10.20 5.08
CA ASN A 498 -1.57 10.53 6.06
C ASN A 498 -1.06 11.97 5.90
N LEU A 499 -0.80 12.44 4.68
CA LEU A 499 -0.41 13.82 4.43
C LEU A 499 -1.48 14.80 4.92
N LEU A 500 -2.75 14.51 4.68
CA LEU A 500 -3.89 15.28 5.17
C LEU A 500 -3.93 15.32 6.71
N LEU A 501 -3.70 14.17 7.36
CA LEU A 501 -3.61 14.08 8.83
C LEU A 501 -2.45 14.91 9.39
N GLN A 502 -1.27 14.86 8.76
CA GLN A 502 -0.10 15.67 9.15
C GLN A 502 -0.34 17.17 8.96
N SER A 503 -1.14 17.55 7.95
CA SER A 503 -1.53 18.92 7.65
C SER A 503 -2.78 19.38 8.43
N GLU A 504 -3.30 18.55 9.34
CA GLU A 504 -4.51 18.81 10.15
C GLU A 504 -5.79 18.98 9.32
N LEU A 505 -5.81 18.50 8.07
CA LEU A 505 -6.96 18.53 7.15
C LEU A 505 -7.84 17.28 7.34
N TYR A 506 -8.37 17.12 8.55
CA TYR A 506 -9.05 15.88 8.97
C TYR A 506 -10.34 15.58 8.21
N ASP A 507 -11.13 16.60 7.87
CA ASP A 507 -12.39 16.40 7.12
C ASP A 507 -12.11 15.92 5.70
N GLU A 508 -11.10 16.47 5.00
CA GLU A 508 -10.68 16.00 3.68
C GLU A 508 -10.14 14.54 3.76
N ALA A 509 -9.41 14.19 4.83
CA ALA A 509 -8.96 12.83 5.04
C ALA A 509 -10.14 11.84 5.21
N ILE A 510 -11.22 12.24 5.86
CA ILE A 510 -12.45 11.46 5.97
C ILE A 510 -13.10 11.31 4.58
N GLU A 511 -13.25 12.38 3.80
CA GLU A 511 -13.80 12.34 2.44
C GLU A 511 -13.03 11.39 1.53
N VAL A 512 -11.69 11.41 1.61
CA VAL A 512 -10.83 10.50 0.84
C VAL A 512 -11.04 9.04 1.26
N GLY A 513 -11.12 8.76 2.57
CA GLY A 513 -11.36 7.41 3.10
C GLY A 513 -12.76 6.87 2.74
N GLU A 514 -13.78 7.73 2.62
CA GLU A 514 -15.15 7.38 2.25
C GLU A 514 -15.39 7.36 0.73
N SER A 515 -14.40 7.78 -0.06
CA SER A 515 -14.51 7.90 -1.51
C SER A 515 -14.84 6.56 -2.19
N GLN A 516 -15.40 6.64 -3.41
CA GLN A 516 -15.61 5.44 -4.22
C GLN A 516 -14.28 4.78 -4.58
N LEU A 517 -13.23 5.58 -4.82
CA LEU A 517 -11.89 5.07 -5.11
C LEU A 517 -11.31 4.23 -3.96
N ALA A 518 -11.56 4.61 -2.70
CA ALA A 518 -11.18 3.82 -1.53
C ALA A 518 -11.98 2.51 -1.42
N LYS A 519 -13.29 2.56 -1.72
CA LYS A 519 -14.18 1.39 -1.74
C LYS A 519 -13.80 0.39 -2.83
N ASP A 520 -13.43 0.87 -4.01
CA ASP A 520 -13.02 0.03 -5.15
C ASP A 520 -11.67 -0.68 -4.90
N CYS A 521 -10.82 -0.13 -4.03
CA CYS A 521 -9.61 -0.84 -3.57
C CYS A 521 -9.93 -2.04 -2.65
N GLY A 522 -11.16 -2.11 -2.15
CA GLY A 522 -11.47 -2.87 -0.95
C GLY A 522 -10.90 -2.16 0.30
N PRO A 523 -11.61 -2.13 1.42
CA PRO A 523 -11.11 -1.49 2.63
C PRO A 523 -9.91 -2.27 3.17
N THR A 524 -8.71 -1.82 2.85
CA THR A 524 -7.48 -2.39 3.38
C THR A 524 -7.22 -1.91 4.80
N ALA A 525 -6.43 -2.65 5.57
CA ALA A 525 -6.10 -2.27 6.94
C ALA A 525 -5.46 -0.88 7.01
N SER A 526 -4.59 -0.53 6.03
CA SER A 526 -3.93 0.78 5.98
C SER A 526 -4.91 1.93 5.77
N ILE A 527 -5.84 1.80 4.83
CA ILE A 527 -6.86 2.82 4.55
C ILE A 527 -7.78 2.98 5.76
N LEU A 528 -8.27 1.86 6.33
CA LEU A 528 -9.15 1.87 7.49
C LEU A 528 -8.51 2.50 8.72
N TYR A 529 -7.21 2.24 8.95
CA TYR A 529 -6.48 2.85 10.06
C TYR A 529 -6.33 4.36 9.91
N MET A 530 -5.93 4.85 8.72
CA MET A 530 -5.81 6.29 8.44
C MET A 530 -7.17 7.01 8.55
N TYR A 531 -8.21 6.39 8.03
CA TYR A 531 -9.58 6.87 8.16
C TYR A 531 -10.03 6.95 9.62
N ALA A 532 -9.75 5.90 10.41
CA ALA A 532 -10.06 5.90 11.84
C ALA A 532 -9.30 6.99 12.61
N LEU A 533 -8.03 7.25 12.29
CA LEU A 533 -7.28 8.36 12.88
C LEU A 533 -7.95 9.71 12.61
N ALA A 534 -8.41 9.96 11.39
CA ALA A 534 -9.12 11.19 11.03
C ALA A 534 -10.44 11.32 11.82
N LEU A 535 -11.19 10.23 11.96
CA LEU A 535 -12.42 10.17 12.75
C LEU A 535 -12.15 10.46 14.24
N VAL A 536 -11.08 9.92 14.82
CA VAL A 536 -10.68 10.20 16.20
C VAL A 536 -10.36 11.67 16.39
N LYS A 537 -9.65 12.30 15.44
CA LYS A 537 -9.27 13.72 15.49
C LYS A 537 -10.48 14.66 15.39
N THR A 538 -11.53 14.26 14.67
CA THR A 538 -12.79 15.02 14.53
C THR A 538 -13.82 14.66 15.60
N GLY A 539 -13.51 13.75 16.52
CA GLY A 539 -14.41 13.36 17.62
C GLY A 539 -15.49 12.34 17.26
N LYS A 540 -15.47 11.78 16.06
CA LYS A 540 -16.39 10.74 15.58
C LYS A 540 -15.98 9.35 16.11
N ILE A 541 -16.01 9.17 17.43
CA ILE A 541 -15.39 8.04 18.13
C ILE A 541 -16.06 6.70 17.81
N GLU A 542 -17.39 6.64 17.71
CA GLU A 542 -18.10 5.39 17.40
C GLU A 542 -17.82 4.88 15.98
N GLU A 543 -17.73 5.80 15.00
CA GLU A 543 -17.33 5.45 13.63
C GLU A 543 -15.87 4.96 13.60
N ALA A 544 -14.98 5.60 14.38
CA ALA A 544 -13.60 5.16 14.52
C ALA A 544 -13.50 3.73 15.09
N ILE A 545 -14.27 3.40 16.13
CA ILE A 545 -14.32 2.04 16.70
C ILE A 545 -14.74 1.02 15.64
N LYS A 546 -15.75 1.35 14.82
CA LYS A 546 -16.20 0.47 13.74
C LYS A 546 -15.11 0.25 12.71
N ALA A 547 -14.44 1.31 12.24
CA ALA A 547 -13.37 1.23 11.27
C ALA A 547 -12.15 0.44 11.81
N LEU A 548 -11.78 0.62 13.08
CA LEU A 548 -10.68 -0.11 13.71
C LEU A 548 -10.98 -1.61 13.87
N ARG A 549 -12.21 -1.99 14.17
CA ARG A 549 -12.61 -3.40 14.22
C ARG A 549 -12.58 -4.04 12.84
N GLU A 550 -13.04 -3.32 11.83
CA GLU A 550 -12.93 -3.77 10.45
C GLU A 550 -11.44 -3.90 10.03
N CYS A 551 -10.60 -2.94 10.42
CA CYS A 551 -9.16 -2.98 10.20
C CYS A 551 -8.54 -4.28 10.76
N LEU A 552 -8.83 -4.65 12.02
CA LEU A 552 -8.36 -5.89 12.64
C LEU A 552 -8.86 -7.15 11.91
N SER A 553 -10.08 -7.13 11.36
CA SER A 553 -10.59 -8.27 10.57
C SER A 553 -9.84 -8.46 9.25
N LYS A 554 -9.30 -7.38 8.67
CA LYS A 554 -8.56 -7.37 7.39
C LYS A 554 -7.08 -7.71 7.52
N GLU A 555 -6.51 -7.64 8.70
CA GLU A 555 -5.09 -7.94 8.93
C GLU A 555 -4.69 -9.35 8.48
N HIS A 556 -5.60 -10.31 8.60
CA HIS A 556 -5.38 -11.70 8.16
C HIS A 556 -5.58 -11.91 6.65
N GLU A 557 -6.20 -10.96 5.94
CA GLU A 557 -6.46 -11.05 4.49
C GLU A 557 -5.28 -10.56 3.63
N GLY A 558 -4.16 -10.14 4.23
CA GLY A 558 -2.98 -9.68 3.51
C GLY A 558 -3.16 -8.27 2.93
N SER A 559 -3.14 -7.27 3.77
CA SER A 559 -3.11 -5.86 3.34
C SER A 559 -1.81 -5.52 2.60
N TYR A 560 -1.92 -4.84 1.46
CA TYR A 560 -0.81 -4.61 0.52
C TYR A 560 0.26 -3.63 0.99
N CYS A 561 -0.02 -2.77 1.96
CA CYS A 561 0.85 -1.67 2.33
C CYS A 561 1.03 -1.47 3.84
N ALA A 562 1.78 -2.34 4.49
CA ALA A 562 2.28 -2.06 5.85
C ALA A 562 3.41 -0.99 5.87
N GLN A 563 3.73 -0.29 4.72
CA GLN A 563 5.09 0.09 4.48
C GLN A 563 5.48 1.56 4.49
N PHE A 564 4.58 2.49 4.28
CA PHE A 564 5.01 3.83 3.86
C PHE A 564 5.30 4.82 4.99
N PHE A 565 5.21 4.43 6.24
CA PHE A 565 5.24 5.41 7.33
C PHE A 565 6.11 5.01 8.50
N GLY A 566 7.40 4.80 8.24
CA GLY A 566 8.45 4.83 9.27
C GLY A 566 8.05 4.31 10.65
N GLY A 567 7.81 3.03 10.81
CA GLY A 567 7.62 2.40 12.13
C GLY A 567 6.33 2.72 12.90
N ALA A 568 5.38 3.44 12.32
CA ALA A 568 4.18 3.90 13.05
C ALA A 568 2.86 3.33 12.49
N HIS A 569 2.89 2.26 11.70
CA HIS A 569 1.70 1.87 10.97
C HIS A 569 1.22 0.48 11.29
N GLY A 570 0.20 0.49 12.10
CA GLY A 570 -0.94 -0.39 12.00
C GLY A 570 -0.64 -1.88 11.94
N GLY A 571 0.43 -2.36 12.52
CA GLY A 571 0.44 -3.71 13.04
C GLY A 571 -0.72 -3.82 14.02
N SER A 572 -1.28 -5.01 14.23
CA SER A 572 -2.41 -5.23 15.14
C SER A 572 -2.26 -4.48 16.45
N THR A 573 -1.05 -4.37 16.93
CA THR A 573 -0.67 -3.69 18.18
C THR A 573 -1.09 -2.23 18.23
N THR A 574 -0.79 -1.46 17.16
CA THR A 574 -1.16 -0.03 17.10
C THR A 574 -2.66 0.15 16.95
N VAL A 575 -3.31 -0.74 16.20
CA VAL A 575 -4.77 -0.75 16.02
C VAL A 575 -5.46 -1.07 17.34
N HIS A 576 -5.00 -2.10 18.07
CA HIS A 576 -5.51 -2.46 19.39
C HIS A 576 -5.36 -1.30 20.38
N ASN A 577 -4.20 -0.64 20.39
CA ASN A 577 -3.97 0.51 21.26
C ASN A 577 -4.92 1.68 20.96
N LEU A 578 -5.10 2.04 19.68
CA LEU A 578 -6.01 3.12 19.29
C LEU A 578 -7.48 2.75 19.56
N LEU A 579 -7.85 1.49 19.32
CA LEU A 579 -9.19 0.98 19.64
C LEU A 579 -9.46 1.05 21.15
N ALA A 580 -8.49 0.67 21.96
CA ALA A 580 -8.58 0.77 23.41
C ALA A 580 -8.79 2.22 23.87
N ASP A 581 -8.03 3.18 23.32
CA ASP A 581 -8.20 4.61 23.59
C ASP A 581 -9.60 5.11 23.22
N CYS A 582 -10.16 4.66 22.09
CA CYS A 582 -11.51 5.00 21.65
C CYS A 582 -12.59 4.40 22.57
N LEU A 583 -12.44 3.12 22.92
CA LEU A 583 -13.34 2.42 23.83
C LEU A 583 -13.34 3.05 25.23
N ALA A 584 -12.16 3.46 25.73
CA ALA A 584 -12.03 4.17 26.99
C ALA A 584 -12.77 5.52 26.99
N LYS A 585 -12.77 6.25 25.87
CA LYS A 585 -13.52 7.51 25.70
C LYS A 585 -15.03 7.35 25.65
N THR A 586 -15.50 6.14 25.38
CA THR A 586 -16.94 5.80 25.33
C THR A 586 -17.40 4.98 26.53
N ASP A 587 -16.64 5.01 27.63
CA ASP A 587 -16.90 4.32 28.91
C ASP A 587 -17.02 2.78 28.79
N ARG A 588 -16.50 2.19 27.71
CA ARG A 588 -16.48 0.74 27.47
C ARG A 588 -15.21 0.12 28.07
N HIS A 589 -15.08 0.24 29.40
CA HIS A 589 -13.84 -0.02 30.13
C HIS A 589 -13.36 -1.47 30.03
N ASP A 590 -14.25 -2.46 30.07
CA ASP A 590 -13.87 -3.89 30.00
C ASP A 590 -13.30 -4.24 28.61
N GLU A 591 -13.89 -3.70 27.54
CA GLU A 591 -13.40 -3.90 26.17
C GLU A 591 -12.06 -3.16 25.99
N ALA A 592 -11.95 -1.91 26.48
CA ALA A 592 -10.70 -1.15 26.44
C ALA A 592 -9.57 -1.91 27.14
N LEU A 593 -9.84 -2.50 28.33
CA LEU A 593 -8.88 -3.28 29.08
C LEU A 593 -8.39 -4.50 28.30
N SER A 594 -9.31 -5.18 27.60
CA SER A 594 -8.97 -6.35 26.75
C SER A 594 -8.05 -5.94 25.58
N GLU A 595 -8.37 -4.84 24.90
CA GLU A 595 -7.60 -4.35 23.77
C GLU A 595 -6.19 -3.86 24.18
N TYR A 596 -6.08 -3.14 25.30
CA TYR A 596 -4.77 -2.75 25.85
C TYR A 596 -3.90 -3.95 26.21
N LYS A 597 -4.47 -5.02 26.80
CA LYS A 597 -3.72 -6.24 27.11
C LYS A 597 -3.17 -6.90 25.85
N LEU A 598 -3.98 -7.03 24.81
CA LEU A 598 -3.53 -7.56 23.52
C LEU A 598 -2.39 -6.72 22.93
N ALA A 599 -2.48 -5.39 22.99
CA ALA A 599 -1.43 -4.51 22.51
C ALA A 599 -0.12 -4.68 23.32
N VAL A 600 -0.21 -4.77 24.66
CA VAL A 600 0.96 -4.95 25.54
C VAL A 600 1.59 -6.35 25.37
N GLU A 601 0.79 -7.39 25.17
CA GLU A 601 1.28 -8.76 24.95
C GLU A 601 2.02 -8.88 23.62
N ALA A 602 1.53 -8.21 22.56
CA ALA A 602 2.17 -8.19 21.25
C ALA A 602 3.50 -7.44 21.25
N GLU A 603 3.58 -6.30 21.94
CA GLU A 603 4.79 -5.48 22.03
C GLU A 603 5.13 -5.07 23.49
N PRO A 604 5.67 -5.99 24.28
CA PRO A 604 5.93 -5.73 25.69
C PRO A 604 6.91 -4.58 25.97
N GLY A 605 7.78 -4.25 25.00
CA GLY A 605 8.78 -3.18 25.10
C GLY A 605 8.29 -1.81 24.61
N ASN A 606 7.07 -1.70 24.06
CA ASN A 606 6.57 -0.44 23.50
C ASN A 606 6.12 0.52 24.61
N THR A 607 6.90 1.59 24.81
CA THR A 607 6.68 2.59 25.87
C THR A 607 5.39 3.38 25.71
N SER A 608 5.02 3.70 24.46
CA SER A 608 3.81 4.48 24.18
C SER A 608 2.54 3.71 24.55
N ILE A 609 2.50 2.40 24.22
CA ILE A 609 1.38 1.51 24.55
C ILE A 609 1.27 1.36 26.08
N ARG A 610 2.39 1.10 26.75
CA ARG A 610 2.39 0.97 28.21
C ARG A 610 2.01 2.27 28.91
N TYR A 611 2.42 3.41 28.39
CA TYR A 611 1.98 4.71 28.89
C TYR A 611 0.44 4.87 28.77
N GLY A 612 -0.12 4.57 27.60
CA GLY A 612 -1.57 4.59 27.38
C GLY A 612 -2.33 3.66 28.32
N TYR A 613 -1.86 2.42 28.43
CA TYR A 613 -2.45 1.41 29.31
C TYR A 613 -2.40 1.82 30.79
N ALA A 614 -1.25 2.25 31.29
CA ALA A 614 -1.12 2.68 32.69
C ALA A 614 -1.99 3.91 32.99
N ARG A 615 -2.05 4.88 32.07
CA ARG A 615 -2.94 6.03 32.19
C ARG A 615 -4.42 5.61 32.25
N PHE A 616 -4.82 4.67 31.41
CA PHE A 616 -6.17 4.11 31.42
C PHE A 616 -6.48 3.42 32.77
N LEU A 617 -5.61 2.53 33.25
CA LEU A 617 -5.77 1.86 34.56
C LEU A 617 -5.91 2.86 35.71
N SER A 618 -5.07 3.89 35.71
CA SER A 618 -5.15 4.99 36.69
C SER A 618 -6.51 5.70 36.63
N ASN A 619 -7.03 5.97 35.44
CA ASN A 619 -8.31 6.67 35.25
C ASN A 619 -9.52 5.84 35.73
N ILE A 620 -9.46 4.52 35.62
CA ILE A 620 -10.52 3.62 36.09
C ILE A 620 -10.37 3.22 37.57
N GLY A 621 -9.41 3.87 38.30
CA GLY A 621 -9.22 3.65 39.73
C GLY A 621 -8.41 2.40 40.08
N GLN A 622 -7.52 1.96 39.21
CA GLN A 622 -6.58 0.82 39.42
C GLN A 622 -5.12 1.31 39.45
N PRO A 623 -4.71 2.13 40.42
CA PRO A 623 -3.38 2.74 40.45
C PRO A 623 -2.25 1.71 40.69
N GLU A 624 -2.49 0.65 41.45
CA GLU A 624 -1.51 -0.38 41.75
C GLU A 624 -1.13 -1.14 40.45
N GLU A 625 -2.11 -1.54 39.69
CA GLU A 625 -1.93 -2.21 38.37
C GLU A 625 -1.26 -1.26 37.36
N ALA A 626 -1.59 0.03 37.39
CA ALA A 626 -0.95 1.04 36.56
C ALA A 626 0.55 1.17 36.89
N ILE A 627 0.93 1.20 38.16
CA ILE A 627 2.34 1.24 38.59
C ILE A 627 3.06 -0.05 38.21
N GLN A 628 2.42 -1.20 38.36
CA GLN A 628 2.99 -2.50 37.92
C GLN A 628 3.27 -2.49 36.43
N ALA A 629 2.34 -2.03 35.61
CA ALA A 629 2.50 -1.97 34.14
C ALA A 629 3.68 -1.07 33.74
N LEU A 630 3.87 0.06 34.43
CA LEU A 630 5.00 0.95 34.19
C LEU A 630 6.33 0.33 34.66
N HIS A 631 6.34 -0.33 35.83
CA HIS A 631 7.53 -0.97 36.37
C HIS A 631 8.05 -2.10 35.46
N GLU A 632 7.17 -2.89 34.91
CA GLU A 632 7.54 -3.94 33.92
C GLU A 632 8.19 -3.35 32.68
N SER A 633 7.73 -2.20 32.19
CA SER A 633 8.35 -1.52 31.05
C SER A 633 9.77 -1.04 31.35
N ILE A 634 9.94 -0.40 32.53
CA ILE A 634 11.23 0.12 32.98
C ILE A 634 12.23 -1.02 33.19
N LYS A 635 11.81 -2.12 33.81
CA LYS A 635 12.65 -3.30 34.04
C LYS A 635 13.16 -3.93 32.72
N ASN A 636 12.40 -3.81 31.64
CA ASN A 636 12.78 -4.29 30.31
C ASN A 636 13.71 -3.33 29.52
N GLY A 637 14.28 -2.33 30.20
CA GLY A 637 15.33 -1.45 29.67
C GLY A 637 14.84 -0.16 29.00
N SER A 638 13.56 0.21 29.18
CA SER A 638 13.02 1.45 28.67
C SER A 638 13.33 2.63 29.58
N ILE A 639 14.28 3.48 29.18
CA ILE A 639 14.59 4.75 29.88
C ILE A 639 13.76 5.87 29.23
N ASP A 640 12.44 5.85 29.47
CA ASP A 640 11.57 6.93 29.02
C ASP A 640 11.07 7.74 30.22
N CYS A 641 11.47 9.02 30.25
CA CYS A 641 11.07 9.93 31.31
C CYS A 641 9.57 10.18 31.43
N SER A 642 8.81 9.93 30.35
CA SER A 642 7.35 10.03 30.36
C SER A 642 6.72 8.96 31.28
N LEU A 643 7.25 7.73 31.25
CA LEU A 643 6.80 6.63 32.13
C LEU A 643 7.07 6.92 33.59
N TRP A 644 8.28 7.39 33.90
CA TRP A 644 8.66 7.80 35.26
C TRP A 644 7.79 8.96 35.76
N SER A 645 7.50 9.94 34.90
CA SER A 645 6.66 11.09 35.19
C SER A 645 5.21 10.67 35.47
N LEU A 646 4.64 9.80 34.62
CA LEU A 646 3.28 9.29 34.83
C LEU A 646 3.18 8.47 36.12
N GLY A 647 4.11 7.56 36.37
CA GLY A 647 4.15 6.78 37.61
C GLY A 647 4.26 7.70 38.87
N SER A 648 5.11 8.72 38.80
CA SER A 648 5.22 9.72 39.87
C SER A 648 3.93 10.51 40.11
N GLN A 649 3.16 10.81 39.06
CA GLN A 649 1.85 11.44 39.17
C GLN A 649 0.84 10.49 39.85
N ILE A 650 0.81 9.22 39.41
CA ILE A 650 -0.12 8.21 39.96
C ILE A 650 0.15 7.99 41.45
N VAL A 651 1.41 7.72 41.84
CA VAL A 651 1.75 7.46 43.24
C VAL A 651 1.48 8.68 44.13
N ASN A 652 1.72 9.88 43.63
CA ASN A 652 1.45 11.10 44.40
C ASN A 652 -0.04 11.44 44.48
N ALA A 653 -0.85 11.13 43.48
CA ALA A 653 -2.24 11.58 43.40
C ALA A 653 -3.25 10.57 43.92
N GLN A 654 -2.97 9.27 43.77
CA GLN A 654 -3.96 8.21 43.96
C GLN A 654 -3.56 7.16 45.00
N MET A 655 -2.25 7.07 45.36
CA MET A 655 -1.79 6.10 46.34
C MET A 655 -1.54 6.77 47.70
N SER A 656 -2.00 6.14 48.76
CA SER A 656 -1.79 6.62 50.14
C SER A 656 -0.41 6.26 50.72
N ASP A 657 0.34 5.40 50.02
CA ASP A 657 1.64 4.92 50.46
C ASP A 657 2.75 5.92 50.13
N SER A 658 3.16 6.67 51.16
CA SER A 658 4.22 7.66 51.03
C SER A 658 5.61 7.06 50.79
N GLU A 659 5.88 5.80 51.15
CA GLU A 659 7.16 5.15 50.91
C GLU A 659 7.29 4.81 49.44
N ILE A 660 6.25 4.30 48.80
CA ILE A 660 6.21 4.04 47.34
C ILE A 660 6.39 5.35 46.58
N ALA A 661 5.67 6.43 47.00
CA ALA A 661 5.79 7.74 46.37
C ALA A 661 7.22 8.29 46.47
N MET A 662 7.82 8.17 47.65
CA MET A 662 9.19 8.62 47.91
C MET A 662 10.21 7.83 47.08
N HIS A 663 10.08 6.52 47.02
CA HIS A 663 10.97 5.67 46.24
C HIS A 663 10.83 5.94 44.73
N TRP A 664 9.61 5.90 44.19
CA TRP A 664 9.36 6.09 42.78
C TRP A 664 9.84 7.44 42.26
N THR A 665 9.51 8.53 42.97
CA THR A 665 9.92 9.87 42.57
C THR A 665 11.42 10.11 42.74
N GLN A 666 12.11 9.39 43.63
CA GLN A 666 13.58 9.43 43.74
C GLN A 666 14.21 8.79 42.49
N CYS A 667 13.77 7.59 42.10
CA CYS A 667 14.24 6.93 40.89
C CYS A 667 13.97 7.78 39.64
N ALA A 668 12.79 8.41 39.56
CA ALA A 668 12.45 9.31 38.47
C ALA A 668 13.40 10.50 38.28
N VAL A 669 13.90 11.05 39.40
CA VAL A 669 14.89 12.15 39.36
C VAL A 669 16.30 11.64 39.07
N GLU A 670 16.66 10.45 39.50
CA GLU A 670 17.96 9.84 39.24
C GLU A 670 18.10 9.48 37.77
N GLU A 671 17.09 8.86 37.17
CA GLU A 671 17.09 8.46 35.76
C GLU A 671 16.86 9.65 34.79
N CYS A 672 16.08 10.64 35.24
CA CYS A 672 15.66 11.79 34.43
C CYS A 672 16.08 13.11 35.08
N CYS A 673 17.35 13.26 35.45
CA CYS A 673 17.87 14.30 36.35
C CYS A 673 17.50 15.75 36.01
N ASN A 674 17.26 16.09 34.78
CA ASN A 674 16.87 17.45 34.36
C ASN A 674 15.43 17.55 33.83
N HIS A 675 14.61 16.52 34.00
CA HIS A 675 13.23 16.55 33.52
C HIS A 675 12.36 17.39 34.47
N PRO A 676 11.77 18.53 34.03
CA PRO A 676 11.10 19.48 34.94
C PRO A 676 9.91 18.86 35.69
N GLU A 677 9.16 17.96 35.05
CA GLU A 677 8.01 17.30 35.67
C GLU A 677 8.46 16.30 36.76
N ALA A 678 9.56 15.54 36.53
CA ALA A 678 10.14 14.66 37.57
C ALA A 678 10.57 15.46 38.81
N GLN A 679 11.18 16.63 38.62
CA GLN A 679 11.51 17.56 39.73
C GLN A 679 10.27 18.00 40.49
N LYS A 680 9.21 18.37 39.79
CA LYS A 680 7.93 18.77 40.40
C LYS A 680 7.34 17.63 41.21
N GLN A 681 7.24 16.42 40.66
CA GLN A 681 6.64 15.26 41.33
C GLN A 681 7.47 14.83 42.56
N ARG A 682 8.80 14.97 42.53
CA ARG A 682 9.66 14.75 43.68
C ARG A 682 9.38 15.79 44.77
N GLY A 683 9.24 17.06 44.40
CA GLY A 683 8.84 18.12 45.31
C GLY A 683 7.50 17.84 46.00
N VAL A 684 6.53 17.30 45.25
CA VAL A 684 5.21 16.89 45.77
C VAL A 684 5.35 15.78 46.82
N ALA A 685 6.10 14.71 46.52
CA ALA A 685 6.31 13.61 47.46
C ALA A 685 6.99 14.10 48.78
N LEU A 686 8.03 14.94 48.66
CA LEU A 686 8.73 15.51 49.82
C LEU A 686 7.85 16.44 50.64
N LEU A 687 7.00 17.24 50.00
CA LEU A 687 6.03 18.11 50.68
C LEU A 687 5.04 17.27 51.48
N THR A 688 4.55 16.18 50.89
CA THR A 688 3.58 15.27 51.55
C THR A 688 4.14 14.65 52.81
N VAL A 689 5.45 14.27 52.84
CA VAL A 689 6.10 13.70 54.02
C VAL A 689 6.70 14.76 54.97
N GLY A 690 6.48 16.06 54.72
CA GLY A 690 6.92 17.13 55.59
C GLY A 690 8.39 17.56 55.43
N ARG A 691 9.10 17.15 54.40
CA ARG A 691 10.49 17.55 54.10
C ARG A 691 10.52 18.83 53.26
N PHE A 692 10.01 19.93 53.84
CA PHE A 692 9.70 21.18 53.17
C PHE A 692 10.91 21.91 52.55
N GLU A 693 12.08 21.84 53.18
CA GLU A 693 13.28 22.48 52.69
C GLU A 693 13.78 21.82 51.39
N GLU A 694 13.75 20.51 51.38
CA GLU A 694 14.10 19.73 50.19
C GLU A 694 13.03 19.89 49.10
N ALA A 695 11.74 19.87 49.48
CA ALA A 695 10.65 20.08 48.53
C ALA A 695 10.79 21.43 47.80
N LEU A 696 11.13 22.50 48.54
CA LEU A 696 11.35 23.83 47.96
C LEU A 696 12.47 23.82 46.92
N SER A 697 13.58 23.16 47.20
CA SER A 697 14.72 23.02 46.27
C SER A 697 14.33 22.34 44.96
N TYR A 698 13.44 21.36 45.01
CA TYR A 698 12.93 20.68 43.80
C TYR A 698 11.91 21.54 43.06
N PHE A 699 11.00 22.24 43.72
CA PHE A 699 10.05 23.16 43.12
C PHE A 699 10.73 24.36 42.43
N GLU A 700 11.94 24.75 42.85
CA GLU A 700 12.73 25.79 42.17
C GLU A 700 13.18 25.36 40.76
N LYS A 701 13.41 24.06 40.55
CA LYS A 701 13.82 23.45 39.31
C LYS A 701 12.63 22.96 38.44
N ALA A 702 11.44 22.93 39.01
CA ALA A 702 10.21 22.45 38.39
C ALA A 702 9.61 23.49 37.39
N PRO A 703 8.64 23.09 36.53
CA PRO A 703 7.94 24.02 35.68
C PRO A 703 7.28 25.15 36.46
N GLN A 704 7.48 26.39 36.05
CA GLN A 704 6.94 27.56 36.71
C GLN A 704 5.48 27.82 36.30
N ASN A 705 4.54 27.16 36.98
CA ASN A 705 3.09 27.31 36.80
C ASN A 705 2.40 27.62 38.15
N THR A 706 1.09 27.87 38.12
CA THR A 706 0.27 28.21 39.28
C THR A 706 0.36 27.17 40.43
N VAL A 707 0.38 25.89 40.09
CA VAL A 707 0.47 24.78 41.04
C VAL A 707 1.83 24.75 41.75
N THR A 708 2.91 24.92 40.98
CA THR A 708 4.28 24.97 41.54
C THR A 708 4.52 26.24 42.31
N ALA A 709 3.99 27.38 41.88
CA ALA A 709 4.05 28.66 42.61
C ALA A 709 3.36 28.56 43.99
N ALA A 710 2.16 27.99 44.03
CA ALA A 710 1.43 27.73 45.26
C ALA A 710 2.20 26.81 46.24
N ALA A 711 2.81 25.75 45.73
CA ALA A 711 3.61 24.81 46.52
C ALA A 711 4.87 25.50 47.12
N LYS A 712 5.52 26.37 46.33
CA LYS A 712 6.67 27.19 46.83
C LYS A 712 6.25 28.13 47.95
N ILE A 713 5.16 28.87 47.76
CA ILE A 713 4.63 29.77 48.77
C ILE A 713 4.32 29.00 50.07
N LEU A 714 3.70 27.84 49.96
CA LEU A 714 3.40 26.95 51.06
C LEU A 714 4.66 26.53 51.83
N CYS A 715 5.69 26.04 51.12
CA CYS A 715 6.97 25.67 51.74
C CYS A 715 7.67 26.89 52.38
N GLN A 716 7.69 28.05 51.71
CA GLN A 716 8.31 29.28 52.21
C GLN A 716 7.63 29.78 53.52
N LEU A 717 6.30 29.73 53.58
CA LEU A 717 5.54 30.07 54.79
C LEU A 717 5.87 29.15 55.97
N ILE A 718 5.89 27.84 55.74
CA ILE A 718 6.22 26.84 56.76
C ILE A 718 7.64 27.04 57.27
N LEU A 719 8.60 27.31 56.38
CA LEU A 719 10.01 27.49 56.73
C LEU A 719 10.38 28.89 57.24
N ASN A 720 9.44 29.80 57.38
CA ASN A 720 9.68 31.21 57.76
C ASN A 720 10.63 31.94 56.76
N LYS A 721 10.64 31.57 55.51
CA LYS A 721 11.42 32.24 54.44
C LYS A 721 10.60 33.37 53.80
N ALA A 722 11.30 34.32 53.17
CA ALA A 722 10.61 35.35 52.39
C ALA A 722 9.83 34.73 51.25
N THR A 723 8.58 35.12 51.09
CA THR A 723 7.70 34.60 50.02
C THR A 723 7.86 35.40 48.73
N THR A 724 7.78 34.73 47.63
CA THR A 724 7.76 35.34 46.29
C THR A 724 6.48 36.14 46.10
N SER A 725 6.58 37.35 45.51
CA SER A 725 5.41 38.13 45.09
C SER A 725 4.60 37.41 44.02
N VAL A 726 3.28 37.45 44.16
CA VAL A 726 2.35 36.86 43.21
C VAL A 726 1.83 37.93 42.26
N ASP A 727 1.79 37.63 40.99
CA ASP A 727 1.15 38.47 40.00
C ASP A 727 -0.36 38.53 40.24
N THR A 728 -0.93 39.71 40.31
CA THR A 728 -2.34 39.95 40.66
C THR A 728 -3.30 39.25 39.68
N ASP A 729 -2.92 39.09 38.40
CA ASP A 729 -3.74 38.44 37.40
C ASP A 729 -3.85 36.90 37.57
N LYS A 730 -2.92 36.30 38.34
CA LYS A 730 -2.86 34.86 38.64
C LYS A 730 -3.19 34.52 40.10
N GLU A 731 -3.52 35.51 40.90
CA GLU A 731 -3.70 35.34 42.38
C GLU A 731 -4.81 34.33 42.67
N THR A 732 -5.94 34.38 41.98
CA THR A 732 -7.08 33.48 42.22
C THR A 732 -6.72 32.02 41.91
N ASP A 733 -6.02 31.77 40.80
CA ASP A 733 -5.59 30.41 40.43
C ASP A 733 -4.56 29.83 41.38
N ILE A 734 -3.60 30.67 41.79
CA ILE A 734 -2.58 30.28 42.77
C ILE A 734 -3.21 30.05 44.15
N SER A 735 -4.20 30.86 44.55
CA SER A 735 -4.94 30.67 45.79
C SER A 735 -5.71 29.36 45.80
N THR A 736 -6.37 29.01 44.72
CA THR A 736 -7.05 27.72 44.55
C THR A 736 -6.08 26.55 44.68
N ALA A 737 -4.94 26.62 44.00
CA ALA A 737 -3.89 25.61 44.07
C ALA A 737 -3.30 25.51 45.50
N PHE A 738 -3.11 26.65 46.20
CA PHE A 738 -2.64 26.69 47.59
C PHE A 738 -3.60 25.99 48.55
N ILE A 739 -4.89 26.24 48.42
CA ILE A 739 -5.91 25.59 49.26
C ILE A 739 -5.92 24.08 49.03
N ASN A 740 -5.75 23.63 47.78
CA ASN A 740 -5.65 22.20 47.48
C ASN A 740 -4.41 21.56 48.15
N TRP A 741 -3.26 22.23 48.14
CA TRP A 741 -2.07 21.77 48.88
C TRP A 741 -2.28 21.75 50.37
N TYR A 742 -2.95 22.74 50.93
CA TYR A 742 -3.27 22.81 52.38
C TYR A 742 -4.20 21.65 52.78
N ARG A 743 -5.26 21.38 51.97
CA ARG A 743 -6.16 20.24 52.20
C ARG A 743 -5.39 18.91 52.16
N ARG A 744 -4.47 18.77 51.27
CA ARG A 744 -3.62 17.58 51.17
C ARG A 744 -2.76 17.38 52.42
N LEU A 745 -2.18 18.43 52.99
CA LEU A 745 -1.45 18.35 54.27
C LEU A 745 -2.36 17.96 55.42
N LEU A 746 -3.60 18.41 55.43
CA LEU A 746 -4.60 17.97 56.41
C LEU A 746 -4.92 16.49 56.28
N GLU A 747 -5.08 16.01 55.06
CA GLU A 747 -5.42 14.63 54.74
C GLU A 747 -4.30 13.66 55.16
N TYR A 748 -3.06 14.01 54.91
CA TYR A 748 -1.89 13.20 55.27
C TYR A 748 -1.40 13.43 56.74
N GLY A 749 -2.15 14.13 57.56
CA GLY A 749 -1.93 14.22 59.00
C GLY A 749 -0.70 15.01 59.44
N ASN A 750 -0.16 15.92 58.61
CA ASN A 750 1.00 16.75 58.97
C ASN A 750 0.58 17.96 59.82
N GLU A 751 0.12 17.71 61.06
CA GLU A 751 -0.43 18.71 61.98
C GLU A 751 0.55 19.87 62.28
N SER A 752 1.87 19.60 62.35
CA SER A 752 2.89 20.62 62.57
C SER A 752 2.99 21.63 61.42
N ALA A 753 2.88 21.15 60.16
CA ALA A 753 2.88 22.02 58.99
C ALA A 753 1.60 22.86 58.92
N VAL A 754 0.45 22.24 59.17
CA VAL A 754 -0.85 22.92 59.22
C VAL A 754 -0.87 24.02 60.29
N LYS A 755 -0.36 23.73 61.45
CA LYS A 755 -0.23 24.74 62.59
C LYS A 755 0.66 25.90 62.12
N SER A 756 1.82 25.64 61.54
CA SER A 756 2.74 26.67 60.98
C SER A 756 2.10 27.58 59.96
N ILE A 757 1.24 27.06 59.12
CA ILE A 757 0.50 27.85 58.12
C ILE A 757 -0.54 28.73 58.81
N ASN A 758 -1.31 28.17 59.74
CA ASN A 758 -2.34 28.89 60.50
C ASN A 758 -1.75 30.03 61.31
N ASP A 759 -0.59 29.81 61.95
CA ASP A 759 0.11 30.85 62.77
C ASP A 759 0.60 32.02 61.87
N LYS A 760 0.67 31.81 60.56
CA LYS A 760 1.09 32.79 59.52
C LYS A 760 -0.04 33.35 58.65
N ALA A 761 -1.28 33.14 59.04
CA ALA A 761 -2.45 33.59 58.26
C ALA A 761 -2.41 35.11 57.94
N SER A 762 -1.91 35.94 58.90
CA SER A 762 -1.75 37.39 58.66
C SER A 762 -0.77 37.77 57.56
N SER A 763 0.30 36.95 57.36
CA SER A 763 1.25 37.12 56.26
C SER A 763 0.65 36.67 54.96
N LEU A 764 -0.14 35.59 54.98
CA LEU A 764 -0.82 35.06 53.81
C LEU A 764 -1.80 36.07 53.20
N LYS A 765 -2.46 36.89 54.01
CA LYS A 765 -3.36 37.95 53.56
C LYS A 765 -2.72 38.92 52.58
N ASN A 766 -1.44 39.16 52.72
CA ASN A 766 -0.71 40.11 51.84
C ASN A 766 -0.18 39.44 50.57
N ILE A 767 -0.17 38.10 50.48
CA ILE A 767 0.44 37.34 49.39
C ILE A 767 -0.65 36.68 48.54
N LEU A 768 -1.64 36.08 49.21
CA LEU A 768 -2.78 35.37 48.61
C LEU A 768 -4.06 35.73 49.40
N PRO A 769 -4.64 36.94 49.20
CA PRO A 769 -5.82 37.39 49.92
C PRO A 769 -6.99 36.41 49.84
N THR A 770 -7.28 35.85 48.64
CA THR A 770 -8.38 34.90 48.44
C THR A 770 -8.17 33.60 49.21
N ALA A 771 -6.96 33.05 49.19
CA ALA A 771 -6.62 31.84 49.96
C ALA A 771 -6.71 32.09 51.46
N ASN A 772 -6.29 33.28 51.93
CA ASN A 772 -6.38 33.65 53.33
C ASN A 772 -7.84 33.77 53.81
N GLN A 773 -8.72 34.34 53.01
CA GLN A 773 -10.14 34.45 53.32
C GLN A 773 -10.79 33.05 53.52
N ILE A 774 -10.57 32.14 52.56
CA ILE A 774 -11.08 30.77 52.64
C ILE A 774 -10.53 30.02 53.85
N LEU A 775 -9.25 30.23 54.17
CA LEU A 775 -8.61 29.59 55.32
C LEU A 775 -9.20 30.09 56.65
N ILE A 776 -9.50 31.40 56.77
CA ILE A 776 -10.11 32.00 57.97
C ILE A 776 -11.56 31.49 58.11
N GLU A 777 -12.33 31.44 57.03
CA GLU A 777 -13.68 30.89 57.05
C GLU A 777 -13.68 29.43 57.52
N ALA A 778 -12.78 28.58 57.00
CA ALA A 778 -12.64 27.19 57.43
C ALA A 778 -12.15 27.00 58.86
N LEU A 779 -11.42 27.99 59.44
CA LEU A 779 -10.98 27.98 60.85
C LEU A 779 -12.07 28.46 61.82
N LEU A 780 -12.99 29.29 61.30
CA LEU A 780 -14.14 29.76 62.08
C LEU A 780 -15.30 28.78 62.18
N GLU A 781 -15.36 27.81 61.17
CA GLU A 781 -16.32 26.74 61.22
C GLU A 781 -15.95 25.53 62.08
N LYS A 782 -14.72 25.48 62.61
CA LYS A 782 -14.24 24.54 63.64
C LYS A 782 -14.27 25.13 65.03
#